data_e24554288a398a5a72eae085405fa7a4
#
_entry.id   e24554288a398a5a72eae085405fa7a4
#
_cell.length_a   1.000
_cell.length_b   1.000
_cell.length_c   1.000
_cell.angle_alpha   90.00
_cell.angle_beta   90.00
_cell.angle_gamma   90.00
#
_symmetry.space_group_name_H-M   'P 1'
#
loop_
_entity.id
_entity.type
_entity.pdbx_description
1 polymer ?
#
loop_
_entity_poly.entity_id
_entity_poly.type
_entity_poly.pdbx_seq_one_letter_code
_entity_poly.pdbx_strand_id
1 'polypeptide(L)'
;MDSPQYHQILENNVQESVTKLKLRRGWIFQQDNDPKHCSKSTKAFMQRNKYNVLEWPSQSPDLNIIENLWCDLKRAVHARHTGPQSPQEVSEASHLGAGDLPGFVVQGDYVIGGIFPIHFNLKIPDLNGTYRPPPINCNGIDPKAFRWAQTMRLAVEEINQNPVLLQNHTLGYKIFDSCGYPLTAQRAVLSMLNGVSEENSSMCTNASSLLAVIGAFGSSQSIVLSRILQTFRIPMISYASTCACLSDRQKYPTFFRVVPSDDYQVKAFAQLLVHFNWTWVGLLRGDHNYGHFAAKGLLRELQDTKVCVAYQEIIPLLYTRQAGLRIMKVMHSSTAKVVLVFADEGEMAPFLRDYMTQNITGIQWVAINAWVKASVFSGREYYPYLGGTIGFSIRIGHISRLGDFLQTVNPKRYPDNVLVRELWESLYGCNPFPSSVTQMPPCSGQESLLEQHSAYMNTSSPRFSYNVYKAVYAIAHSLHNLLLCQPGRGPFQNNSCAQRNNIQPWQLQHYLQEVNFHIAGEEVAFDAKGNSVPYYDIINWQRGTEGNIEFVNVGLFDGTKTIGEELLIQKDRIMWAGHQIDCTICPEDFWSNNDRTACIAKKVEYLTFDSLGIALTVMSVVGACFTLAVCGVFFCHRHTAIVRVNNSELSFFILFALTLCFLCSLLFIGKPTYWSCMLRHTAFSIIFSLCISCILGKTLVVLAAFTATRPGHNIMKWLGPKQQRTIIFSCTLVQVVICAAWLIDAPPFPSRNAQYEHSKIIVECSVGSSLAFWCVLGYIGLQACLCFVLAFLARNLPGNFNEAKFITFSMLIFSAVWLAFIPAYISSPGNYADAVESFAILASSFGLLFCLFAPKSYIILLKPEKNTKQHLMGKEKK
;
A
#
# COMPACT_ATOMS: atom_id res chain seq x y z
N MET A 1 10.55 33.80 3.52
CA MET A 1 10.07 34.05 2.14
C MET A 1 8.59 34.31 2.19
N ASP A 2 8.13 35.43 1.64
CA ASP A 2 6.70 35.74 1.52
C ASP A 2 6.12 35.33 0.15
N SER A 3 4.79 35.47 -0.05
CA SER A 3 4.15 35.06 -1.30
C SER A 3 4.66 35.84 -2.52
N PRO A 4 4.92 37.16 -2.48
CA PRO A 4 5.48 37.91 -3.59
C PRO A 4 6.88 37.42 -4.03
N GLN A 5 7.76 37.15 -3.06
CA GLN A 5 9.11 36.58 -3.36
C GLN A 5 8.99 35.18 -3.99
N TYR A 6 8.05 34.38 -3.54
CA TYR A 6 7.78 33.08 -4.13
C TYR A 6 7.30 33.20 -5.59
N HIS A 7 6.40 34.15 -5.90
CA HIS A 7 5.95 34.41 -7.28
C HIS A 7 7.10 34.80 -8.20
N GLN A 8 7.99 35.66 -7.74
CA GLN A 8 9.16 36.08 -8.51
C GLN A 8 10.12 34.92 -8.81
N ILE A 9 10.30 34.00 -7.86
CA ILE A 9 11.11 32.78 -8.09
C ILE A 9 10.45 31.89 -9.15
N LEU A 10 9.12 31.72 -9.10
CA LEU A 10 8.41 30.90 -10.09
C LEU A 10 8.47 31.52 -11.49
N GLU A 11 8.28 32.83 -11.62
CA GLU A 11 8.39 33.54 -12.90
C GLU A 11 9.78 33.36 -13.54
N ASN A 12 10.82 33.48 -12.75
CA ASN A 12 12.20 33.44 -13.26
C ASN A 12 12.68 32.03 -13.60
N ASN A 13 12.11 30.97 -12.99
CA ASN A 13 12.69 29.63 -13.10
C ASN A 13 11.80 28.57 -13.75
N VAL A 14 10.47 28.65 -13.64
CA VAL A 14 9.58 27.55 -14.08
C VAL A 14 9.63 27.39 -15.59
N GLN A 15 9.51 28.46 -16.35
CA GLN A 15 9.47 28.41 -17.83
C GLN A 15 10.80 27.92 -18.40
N GLU A 16 11.91 28.36 -17.82
CA GLU A 16 13.24 27.90 -18.21
C GLU A 16 13.45 26.41 -17.88
N SER A 17 12.98 25.97 -16.72
CA SER A 17 13.04 24.57 -16.29
C SER A 17 12.19 23.66 -17.19
N VAL A 18 10.97 24.08 -17.54
CA VAL A 18 10.08 23.34 -18.46
C VAL A 18 10.75 23.16 -19.83
N THR A 19 11.42 24.21 -20.32
CA THR A 19 12.13 24.18 -21.60
C THR A 19 13.38 23.27 -21.54
N LYS A 20 14.19 23.40 -20.49
CA LYS A 20 15.38 22.56 -20.27
C LYS A 20 15.04 21.09 -20.12
N LEU A 21 13.97 20.77 -19.41
CA LEU A 21 13.50 19.40 -19.18
C LEU A 21 12.71 18.83 -20.36
N LYS A 22 12.47 19.61 -21.42
CA LYS A 22 11.69 19.22 -22.61
C LYS A 22 10.32 18.60 -22.28
N LEU A 23 9.62 19.16 -21.29
CA LEU A 23 8.34 18.64 -20.84
C LEU A 23 7.25 18.86 -21.92
N ARG A 24 6.40 17.84 -22.14
CA ARG A 24 5.28 17.89 -23.08
C ARG A 24 4.14 18.76 -22.54
N ARG A 25 3.22 19.22 -23.42
CA ARG A 25 1.99 19.92 -23.00
C ARG A 25 1.23 19.07 -21.98
N GLY A 26 0.80 19.69 -20.86
CA GLY A 26 0.08 19.01 -19.78
C GLY A 26 0.94 18.59 -18.58
N TRP A 27 2.18 19.10 -18.48
CA TRP A 27 3.00 18.88 -17.28
C TRP A 27 2.29 19.42 -16.02
N ILE A 28 2.54 18.77 -14.88
CA ILE A 28 1.90 19.07 -13.59
C ILE A 28 2.96 19.67 -12.67
N PHE A 29 2.65 20.81 -12.05
CA PHE A 29 3.48 21.46 -11.07
C PHE A 29 3.15 20.92 -9.67
N GLN A 30 4.15 20.45 -8.96
CA GLN A 30 4.00 19.94 -7.59
C GLN A 30 4.56 20.95 -6.59
N GLN A 31 3.77 21.26 -5.55
CA GLN A 31 4.18 22.07 -4.39
C GLN A 31 3.51 21.53 -3.13
N ASP A 32 4.07 21.86 -1.97
CA ASP A 32 3.52 21.51 -0.66
C ASP A 32 2.36 22.43 -0.23
N ASN A 33 1.76 22.15 0.93
CA ASN A 33 0.67 22.94 1.52
C ASN A 33 1.17 24.08 2.44
N ASP A 34 2.42 24.54 2.31
CA ASP A 34 2.91 25.70 3.05
C ASP A 34 1.98 26.90 2.83
N PRO A 35 1.63 27.69 3.89
CA PRO A 35 0.71 28.82 3.77
C PRO A 35 1.03 29.82 2.66
N LYS A 36 2.30 30.04 2.34
CA LYS A 36 2.73 30.91 1.24
C LYS A 36 2.47 30.31 -0.14
N HIS A 37 2.53 28.98 -0.29
CA HIS A 37 2.23 28.25 -1.52
C HIS A 37 0.72 28.11 -1.75
N CYS A 38 -0.07 28.03 -0.67
CA CYS A 38 -1.53 27.88 -0.72
C CYS A 38 -2.29 29.18 -0.54
N SER A 39 -1.61 30.32 -0.43
CA SER A 39 -2.25 31.64 -0.27
C SER A 39 -3.19 31.97 -1.44
N LYS A 40 -4.21 32.79 -1.19
CA LYS A 40 -5.14 33.26 -2.25
C LYS A 40 -4.40 33.95 -3.41
N SER A 41 -3.34 34.72 -3.12
CA SER A 41 -2.50 35.39 -4.11
C SER A 41 -1.72 34.38 -4.95
N THR A 42 -1.16 33.32 -4.34
CA THR A 42 -0.41 32.27 -5.07
C THR A 42 -1.32 31.42 -5.93
N LYS A 43 -2.52 31.07 -5.47
CA LYS A 43 -3.52 30.36 -6.29
C LYS A 43 -3.94 31.20 -7.51
N ALA A 44 -4.17 32.50 -7.32
CA ALA A 44 -4.48 33.40 -8.43
C ALA A 44 -3.30 33.55 -9.43
N PHE A 45 -2.05 33.57 -8.91
CA PHE A 45 -0.84 33.60 -9.74
C PHE A 45 -0.70 32.32 -10.58
N MET A 46 -0.90 31.12 -9.98
CA MET A 46 -0.86 29.84 -10.70
C MET A 46 -1.92 29.75 -11.80
N GLN A 47 -3.15 30.21 -11.52
CA GLN A 47 -4.23 30.25 -12.52
C GLN A 47 -3.92 31.19 -13.68
N ARG A 48 -3.39 32.40 -13.40
CA ARG A 48 -3.01 33.38 -14.42
C ARG A 48 -1.93 32.82 -15.37
N ASN A 49 -0.95 32.11 -14.83
CA ASN A 49 0.15 31.51 -15.60
C ASN A 49 -0.22 30.12 -16.17
N LYS A 50 -1.45 29.64 -15.97
CA LYS A 50 -1.95 28.34 -16.46
C LYS A 50 -1.10 27.15 -16.01
N TYR A 51 -0.54 27.22 -14.79
CA TYR A 51 0.15 26.08 -14.20
C TYR A 51 -0.87 25.08 -13.68
N ASN A 52 -0.75 23.82 -14.12
CA ASN A 52 -1.56 22.73 -13.62
C ASN A 52 -0.92 22.21 -12.33
N VAL A 53 -1.49 22.59 -11.17
CA VAL A 53 -0.94 22.26 -9.84
C VAL A 53 -1.57 20.96 -9.33
N LEU A 54 -0.74 20.03 -8.86
CA LEU A 54 -1.20 18.81 -8.20
C LEU A 54 -1.84 19.19 -6.85
N GLU A 55 -3.10 18.77 -6.65
CA GLU A 55 -3.72 18.87 -5.33
C GLU A 55 -3.03 17.92 -4.35
N TRP A 56 -2.37 18.50 -3.35
CA TRP A 56 -1.60 17.74 -2.35
C TRP A 56 -2.50 17.38 -1.16
N PRO A 57 -2.60 16.07 -0.77
CA PRO A 57 -3.37 15.67 0.38
C PRO A 57 -2.79 16.27 1.66
N SER A 58 -3.63 16.82 2.52
CA SER A 58 -3.25 17.30 3.84
C SER A 58 -2.81 16.12 4.70
N GLN A 59 -1.57 16.09 5.17
CA GLN A 59 -0.94 15.04 5.98
C GLN A 59 -0.49 13.80 5.18
N SER A 60 0.56 13.94 4.40
CA SER A 60 1.27 12.82 3.79
C SER A 60 2.79 13.01 3.94
N PRO A 61 3.34 12.85 5.16
CA PRO A 61 4.79 12.96 5.38
C PRO A 61 5.57 11.88 4.60
N ASP A 62 4.94 10.74 4.31
CA ASP A 62 5.57 9.60 3.64
C ASP A 62 5.77 9.79 2.12
N LEU A 63 5.06 10.73 1.51
CA LEU A 63 5.20 11.04 0.08
C LEU A 63 6.29 12.08 -0.21
N ASN A 64 6.85 12.70 0.81
CA ASN A 64 7.73 13.86 0.68
C ASN A 64 9.21 13.54 0.99
N ILE A 65 9.75 12.55 0.30
CA ILE A 65 11.20 12.23 0.30
C ILE A 65 12.04 13.49 -0.05
N ILE A 66 11.46 14.42 -0.80
CA ILE A 66 12.08 15.70 -1.17
C ILE A 66 12.22 16.65 0.04
N GLU A 67 11.35 16.60 1.06
CA GLU A 67 11.46 17.52 2.21
C GLU A 67 12.69 17.24 3.08
N ASN A 68 13.08 15.99 3.24
CA ASN A 68 14.33 15.65 3.91
C ASN A 68 15.52 16.17 3.10
N LEU A 69 15.50 16.01 1.78
CA LEU A 69 16.54 16.56 0.89
C LEU A 69 16.52 18.09 0.88
N TRP A 70 15.33 18.73 0.93
CA TRP A 70 15.18 20.18 1.05
C TRP A 70 15.60 20.72 2.42
N CYS A 71 15.40 19.95 3.48
CA CYS A 71 15.89 20.34 4.81
C CYS A 71 17.42 20.41 4.84
N ASP A 72 18.09 19.44 4.22
CA ASP A 72 19.54 19.40 4.12
C ASP A 72 20.09 20.43 3.11
N LEU A 73 19.39 20.65 2.00
CA LEU A 73 19.72 21.73 1.05
C LEU A 73 19.48 23.12 1.66
N LYS A 74 18.41 23.34 2.42
CA LYS A 74 18.18 24.58 3.18
C LYS A 74 19.30 24.82 4.19
N ARG A 75 19.75 23.80 4.92
CA ARG A 75 20.88 23.93 5.86
C ARG A 75 22.15 24.30 5.13
N ALA A 76 22.45 23.66 3.98
CA ALA A 76 23.61 23.99 3.16
C ALA A 76 23.55 25.41 2.55
N VAL A 77 22.36 25.89 2.16
CA VAL A 77 22.15 27.24 1.62
C VAL A 77 22.17 28.29 2.73
N HIS A 78 21.59 28.04 3.90
CA HIS A 78 21.71 28.95 5.06
C HIS A 78 23.14 29.04 5.59
N ALA A 79 23.88 27.94 5.59
CA ALA A 79 25.31 27.96 5.91
C ALA A 79 26.16 28.80 4.94
N ARG A 80 25.69 29.00 3.69
CA ARG A 80 26.33 29.88 2.71
C ARG A 80 25.97 31.38 2.86
N HIS A 81 24.82 31.70 3.50
CA HIS A 81 24.38 33.09 3.66
C HIS A 81 24.81 33.73 4.97
N THR A 82 25.15 32.94 5.99
CA THR A 82 25.86 33.41 7.17
C THR A 82 27.33 33.08 6.95
N GLY A 83 28.11 34.01 6.41
CA GLY A 83 29.54 33.83 6.24
C GLY A 83 30.18 33.43 7.56
N PRO A 84 31.18 32.52 7.55
CA PRO A 84 31.83 32.07 8.77
C PRO A 84 32.47 33.21 9.49
N GLN A 85 32.18 33.38 10.78
CA GLN A 85 32.71 34.46 11.62
C GLN A 85 34.10 34.14 12.17
N SER A 86 34.64 32.93 11.95
CA SER A 86 35.97 32.54 12.34
C SER A 86 36.61 31.47 11.41
N PRO A 87 37.94 31.44 11.30
CA PRO A 87 38.64 30.39 10.51
C PRO A 87 38.43 28.95 11.01
N GLN A 88 38.07 28.78 12.28
CA GLN A 88 37.72 27.45 12.85
C GLN A 88 36.39 26.96 12.39
N GLU A 89 35.37 27.80 12.19
CA GLU A 89 34.05 27.39 11.67
C GLU A 89 34.10 26.99 10.18
N VAL A 90 35.04 27.56 9.41
CA VAL A 90 35.30 27.16 8.01
C VAL A 90 35.90 25.77 7.95
N SER A 91 36.77 25.43 8.90
CA SER A 91 37.36 24.09 9.02
C SER A 91 36.31 23.03 9.37
N GLU A 92 35.36 23.31 10.29
CA GLU A 92 34.28 22.37 10.64
C GLU A 92 33.22 22.21 9.54
N ALA A 93 32.93 23.23 8.76
CA ALA A 93 31.96 23.14 7.65
C ALA A 93 32.51 22.39 6.42
N SER A 94 33.85 22.39 6.24
CA SER A 94 34.50 21.61 5.18
C SER A 94 34.66 20.13 5.50
N HIS A 95 34.46 19.71 6.75
CA HIS A 95 34.55 18.33 7.22
C HIS A 95 33.24 17.53 7.13
N LEU A 96 32.19 18.00 6.46
CA LEU A 96 31.04 17.17 6.07
C LEU A 96 31.33 16.24 4.86
N GLY A 97 32.60 16.18 4.45
CA GLY A 97 33.08 15.27 3.43
C GLY A 97 33.76 14.04 4.03
N ALA A 98 33.51 12.93 3.46
CA ALA A 98 34.22 11.63 3.40
C ALA A 98 35.05 11.10 4.61
N GLY A 99 35.41 11.90 5.61
CA GLY A 99 36.27 11.52 6.73
C GLY A 99 35.56 10.87 7.94
N ASP A 100 34.26 11.03 8.07
CA ASP A 100 33.54 10.71 9.32
C ASP A 100 32.87 9.32 9.37
N LEU A 101 32.80 8.58 8.27
CA LEU A 101 32.22 7.22 8.27
C LEU A 101 33.34 6.19 8.36
N PRO A 102 33.29 5.28 9.36
CA PRO A 102 34.25 4.20 9.44
C PRO A 102 34.09 3.27 8.23
N GLY A 103 35.19 2.91 7.58
CA GLY A 103 35.13 2.10 6.36
C GLY A 103 36.50 1.68 5.86
N PHE A 104 36.54 1.11 4.65
CA PHE A 104 37.73 0.74 3.92
C PHE A 104 37.72 1.40 2.56
N VAL A 105 38.77 2.14 2.23
CA VAL A 105 38.93 2.83 0.94
C VAL A 105 40.27 2.47 0.32
N VAL A 106 40.23 1.99 -0.92
CA VAL A 106 41.40 1.71 -1.74
C VAL A 106 41.17 2.28 -3.14
N GLN A 107 42.12 3.07 -3.62
CA GLN A 107 42.05 3.64 -4.98
C GLN A 107 42.43 2.61 -6.02
N GLY A 108 41.92 2.76 -7.24
CA GLY A 108 42.18 1.94 -8.40
C GLY A 108 41.81 2.69 -9.68
N ASP A 109 42.10 2.14 -10.84
CA ASP A 109 41.68 2.72 -12.13
C ASP A 109 40.15 2.80 -12.22
N TYR A 110 39.46 1.82 -11.63
CA TYR A 110 38.01 1.73 -11.52
C TYR A 110 37.60 1.47 -10.08
N VAL A 111 36.60 2.18 -9.58
CA VAL A 111 36.20 2.09 -8.18
C VAL A 111 34.78 1.54 -8.05
N ILE A 112 34.60 0.58 -7.16
CA ILE A 112 33.28 0.02 -6.80
C ILE A 112 32.94 0.33 -5.34
N GLY A 113 31.64 0.56 -5.08
CA GLY A 113 31.12 0.79 -3.72
C GLY A 113 30.71 -0.51 -3.05
N GLY A 114 30.83 -0.58 -1.72
CA GLY A 114 30.33 -1.67 -0.89
C GLY A 114 29.58 -1.14 0.32
N ILE A 115 28.35 -1.66 0.56
CA ILE A 115 27.49 -1.25 1.68
C ILE A 115 27.10 -2.48 2.48
N PHE A 116 27.56 -2.51 3.76
CA PHE A 116 27.37 -3.66 4.65
C PHE A 116 26.83 -3.21 6.02
N PRO A 117 25.95 -3.99 6.66
CA PRO A 117 25.43 -3.68 8.00
C PRO A 117 26.44 -4.14 9.07
N ILE A 118 27.58 -3.46 9.15
CA ILE A 118 28.68 -3.85 10.04
C ILE A 118 28.28 -3.65 11.50
N HIS A 119 27.46 -2.64 11.81
CA HIS A 119 26.85 -2.44 13.12
C HIS A 119 25.35 -2.72 13.08
N PHE A 120 24.75 -3.03 14.25
CA PHE A 120 23.33 -3.39 14.32
C PHE A 120 22.51 -2.56 15.31
N ASN A 121 23.15 -1.80 16.25
CA ASN A 121 22.46 -0.95 17.21
C ASN A 121 22.49 0.51 16.79
N LEU A 122 21.39 1.02 16.26
CA LEU A 122 21.23 2.43 15.92
C LEU A 122 20.90 3.25 17.17
N LYS A 123 21.74 4.24 17.48
CA LYS A 123 21.44 5.27 18.48
C LYS A 123 20.83 6.50 17.81
N ILE A 124 19.51 6.65 17.95
CA ILE A 124 18.81 7.85 17.49
C ILE A 124 18.98 8.92 18.56
N PRO A 125 19.55 10.10 18.26
CA PRO A 125 19.67 11.20 19.21
C PRO A 125 18.29 11.77 19.55
N ASP A 126 18.11 12.21 20.80
CA ASP A 126 16.91 12.93 21.22
C ASP A 126 16.78 14.26 20.47
N LEU A 127 15.69 14.41 19.73
CA LEU A 127 15.40 15.60 18.92
C LEU A 127 14.48 16.55 19.69
N ASN A 128 14.98 17.18 20.75
CA ASN A 128 14.21 18.20 21.50
C ASN A 128 14.22 19.59 20.84
N GLY A 129 14.97 19.78 19.77
CA GLY A 129 15.03 21.03 18.99
C GLY A 129 15.75 22.18 19.65
N THR A 130 16.30 22.02 20.86
CA THR A 130 16.99 23.07 21.61
C THR A 130 18.48 23.17 21.29
N TYR A 131 19.08 22.14 20.69
CA TYR A 131 20.50 22.12 20.27
C TYR A 131 20.66 21.33 18.98
N ARG A 132 21.81 21.49 18.32
CA ARG A 132 22.15 20.68 17.12
C ARG A 132 22.25 19.22 17.54
N PRO A 133 21.43 18.29 16.97
CA PRO A 133 21.54 16.89 17.33
C PRO A 133 22.92 16.33 16.95
N PRO A 134 23.50 15.46 17.78
CA PRO A 134 24.72 14.77 17.42
C PRO A 134 24.48 13.88 16.18
N PRO A 135 25.52 13.52 15.43
CA PRO A 135 25.39 12.60 14.30
C PRO A 135 24.83 11.26 14.77
N ILE A 136 24.06 10.61 13.89
CA ILE A 136 23.54 9.27 14.14
C ILE A 136 24.73 8.31 14.26
N ASN A 137 24.86 7.66 15.42
CA ASN A 137 25.90 6.67 15.70
C ASN A 137 25.34 5.26 15.73
N CYS A 138 26.16 4.32 15.31
CA CYS A 138 25.87 2.90 15.33
C CYS A 138 26.87 2.18 16.25
N ASN A 139 26.38 1.25 17.04
CA ASN A 139 27.21 0.46 17.96
C ASN A 139 26.91 -1.03 17.80
N GLY A 140 27.76 -1.87 18.37
CA GLY A 140 27.60 -3.32 18.34
C GLY A 140 27.98 -3.87 16.98
N ILE A 141 29.24 -4.25 16.83
CA ILE A 141 29.73 -4.83 15.60
C ILE A 141 29.14 -6.23 15.37
N ASP A 142 28.70 -6.51 14.15
CA ASP A 142 28.34 -7.85 13.70
C ASP A 142 29.54 -8.51 13.01
N PRO A 143 30.20 -9.51 13.63
CA PRO A 143 31.33 -10.19 13.04
C PRO A 143 31.03 -10.86 11.70
N LYS A 144 29.78 -11.29 11.46
CA LYS A 144 29.36 -11.90 10.19
C LYS A 144 29.33 -10.86 9.05
N ALA A 145 28.71 -9.69 9.31
CA ALA A 145 28.63 -8.63 8.34
C ALA A 145 30.02 -8.01 8.06
N PHE A 146 30.86 -7.92 9.07
CA PHE A 146 32.26 -7.53 8.89
C PHE A 146 33.00 -8.52 7.97
N ARG A 147 32.77 -9.85 8.12
CA ARG A 147 33.33 -10.87 7.22
C ARG A 147 32.85 -10.66 5.77
N TRP A 148 31.60 -10.25 5.53
CA TRP A 148 31.13 -9.96 4.16
C TRP A 148 31.89 -8.82 3.53
N ALA A 149 32.15 -7.75 4.30
CA ALA A 149 33.01 -6.64 3.83
C ALA A 149 34.44 -7.11 3.51
N GLN A 150 35.02 -7.99 4.33
CA GLN A 150 36.34 -8.57 4.07
C GLN A 150 36.33 -9.49 2.84
N THR A 151 35.22 -10.17 2.56
CA THR A 151 35.07 -11.01 1.35
C THR A 151 35.08 -10.14 0.08
N MET A 152 34.49 -8.97 0.10
CA MET A 152 34.60 -8.01 -1.02
C MET A 152 36.05 -7.59 -1.27
N ARG A 153 36.83 -7.35 -0.18
CA ARG A 153 38.24 -7.00 -0.27
C ARG A 153 39.04 -8.14 -0.87
N LEU A 154 38.84 -9.38 -0.39
CA LEU A 154 39.47 -10.58 -0.93
C LEU A 154 39.20 -10.74 -2.44
N ALA A 155 37.93 -10.64 -2.85
CA ALA A 155 37.54 -10.78 -4.25
C ALA A 155 38.25 -9.73 -5.15
N VAL A 156 38.31 -8.48 -4.70
CA VAL A 156 39.04 -7.42 -5.44
C VAL A 156 40.55 -7.71 -5.49
N GLU A 157 41.14 -8.19 -4.42
CA GLU A 157 42.55 -8.57 -4.36
C GLU A 157 42.85 -9.72 -5.35
N GLU A 158 42.01 -10.76 -5.39
CA GLU A 158 42.14 -11.87 -6.32
C GLU A 158 41.99 -11.43 -7.79
N ILE A 159 41.02 -10.55 -8.07
CA ILE A 159 40.83 -10.01 -9.43
C ILE A 159 42.05 -9.20 -9.86
N ASN A 160 42.60 -8.35 -9.00
CA ASN A 160 43.79 -7.55 -9.30
C ASN A 160 45.05 -8.40 -9.48
N GLN A 161 45.11 -9.60 -8.90
CA GLN A 161 46.19 -10.58 -9.08
C GLN A 161 45.97 -11.50 -10.29
N ASN A 162 44.79 -11.48 -10.89
CA ASN A 162 44.43 -12.38 -11.99
C ASN A 162 45.03 -11.88 -13.32
N PRO A 163 45.90 -12.67 -14.00
CA PRO A 163 46.54 -12.25 -15.25
C PRO A 163 45.62 -12.18 -16.46
N VAL A 164 44.41 -12.78 -16.36
CA VAL A 164 43.45 -12.88 -17.47
C VAL A 164 42.33 -11.85 -17.32
N LEU A 165 41.79 -11.68 -16.11
CA LEU A 165 40.69 -10.79 -15.85
C LEU A 165 41.17 -9.36 -15.54
N LEU A 166 40.69 -8.35 -16.28
CA LEU A 166 41.05 -6.94 -16.15
C LEU A 166 42.56 -6.67 -16.35
N GLN A 167 43.18 -7.31 -17.33
CA GLN A 167 44.60 -7.14 -17.65
C GLN A 167 45.03 -5.66 -17.66
N ASN A 168 46.10 -5.32 -16.90
CA ASN A 168 46.71 -3.97 -16.79
C ASN A 168 45.76 -2.89 -16.20
N HIS A 169 44.66 -3.29 -15.55
CA HIS A 169 43.74 -2.39 -14.85
C HIS A 169 43.48 -2.85 -13.43
N THR A 170 43.45 -1.91 -12.51
CA THR A 170 43.20 -2.18 -11.09
C THR A 170 41.78 -1.79 -10.67
N LEU A 171 41.17 -2.65 -9.88
CA LEU A 171 39.86 -2.41 -9.26
C LEU A 171 40.07 -1.89 -7.82
N GLY A 172 39.60 -0.67 -7.53
CA GLY A 172 39.54 -0.10 -6.19
C GLY A 172 38.19 -0.25 -5.56
N TYR A 173 38.08 0.09 -4.26
CA TYR A 173 36.80 0.00 -3.55
C TYR A 173 36.65 1.09 -2.50
N LYS A 174 35.36 1.44 -2.21
CA LYS A 174 34.90 2.25 -1.08
C LYS A 174 33.85 1.45 -0.31
N ILE A 175 34.19 0.96 0.88
CA ILE A 175 33.31 0.12 1.72
C ILE A 175 32.91 0.93 2.94
N PHE A 176 31.57 1.05 3.18
CA PHE A 176 31.01 1.77 4.33
C PHE A 176 29.93 0.96 5.05
N ASP A 177 29.74 1.31 6.32
CA ASP A 177 28.71 0.72 7.17
C ASP A 177 27.34 1.33 6.92
N SER A 178 26.32 0.49 6.83
CA SER A 178 24.90 0.88 6.72
C SER A 178 24.15 0.83 8.05
N CYS A 179 24.74 0.29 9.10
CA CYS A 179 24.06 0.06 10.38
C CYS A 179 22.71 -0.71 10.28
N GLY A 180 22.50 -1.41 9.18
CA GLY A 180 21.23 -2.12 8.93
C GLY A 180 20.00 -1.25 8.65
N TYR A 181 20.10 0.08 8.62
CA TYR A 181 18.97 1.00 8.46
C TYR A 181 19.02 1.79 7.15
N PRO A 182 17.84 2.10 6.55
CA PRO A 182 17.79 2.85 5.29
C PRO A 182 18.45 4.22 5.35
N LEU A 183 18.29 4.98 6.44
CA LEU A 183 18.81 6.32 6.59
C LEU A 183 20.35 6.37 6.62
N THR A 184 20.96 5.44 7.37
CA THR A 184 22.43 5.33 7.45
C THR A 184 23.02 4.79 6.15
N ALA A 185 22.32 3.87 5.48
CA ALA A 185 22.69 3.40 4.16
C ALA A 185 22.65 4.52 3.09
N GLN A 186 21.68 5.44 3.15
CA GLN A 186 21.64 6.63 2.31
C GLN A 186 22.88 7.51 2.55
N ARG A 187 23.22 7.77 3.82
CA ARG A 187 24.42 8.55 4.17
C ARG A 187 25.67 7.90 3.60
N ALA A 188 25.81 6.58 3.69
CA ALA A 188 26.93 5.83 3.13
C ALA A 188 27.05 6.00 1.60
N VAL A 189 25.95 5.88 0.85
CA VAL A 189 25.94 6.09 -0.61
C VAL A 189 26.31 7.53 -0.96
N LEU A 190 25.74 8.51 -0.29
CA LEU A 190 26.05 9.92 -0.55
C LEU A 190 27.52 10.23 -0.28
N SER A 191 28.12 9.62 0.77
CA SER A 191 29.55 9.75 1.04
C SER A 191 30.42 9.08 -0.03
N MET A 192 29.97 7.98 -0.65
CA MET A 192 30.67 7.36 -1.78
C MET A 192 30.66 8.22 -3.04
N LEU A 193 29.55 8.94 -3.27
CA LEU A 193 29.38 9.81 -4.45
C LEU A 193 30.16 11.10 -4.32
N ASN A 194 30.43 11.57 -3.09
CA ASN A 194 31.30 12.70 -2.86
C ASN A 194 32.76 12.30 -3.14
N GLY A 195 33.41 13.01 -4.02
CA GLY A 195 34.87 12.85 -4.26
C GLY A 195 35.66 13.17 -2.99
N VAL A 196 36.79 12.51 -2.79
CA VAL A 196 37.79 12.94 -1.78
C VAL A 196 38.32 14.28 -2.26
N SER A 197 38.00 15.38 -1.56
CA SER A 197 38.64 16.67 -1.81
C SER A 197 40.08 16.59 -1.29
N GLU A 198 41.07 16.56 -2.19
CA GLU A 198 42.40 16.97 -1.81
C GLU A 198 42.35 18.43 -1.37
N GLU A 199 42.97 18.75 -0.24
CA GLU A 199 42.85 20.00 0.52
C GLU A 199 43.22 21.30 -0.26
N ASN A 200 43.49 21.26 -1.56
CA ASN A 200 43.98 22.40 -2.33
C ASN A 200 43.32 22.69 -3.68
N SER A 201 42.16 22.11 -4.01
CA SER A 201 41.47 22.46 -5.27
C SER A 201 40.18 23.22 -5.05
N SER A 202 40.15 24.48 -5.44
CA SER A 202 38.99 25.38 -5.42
C SER A 202 37.92 25.10 -6.48
N MET A 203 37.99 23.94 -7.13
CA MET A 203 36.96 23.50 -8.11
C MET A 203 36.42 22.09 -7.79
N CYS A 204 35.09 21.92 -7.84
CA CYS A 204 34.41 20.61 -7.80
C CYS A 204 34.68 19.81 -9.09
N THR A 205 35.92 19.45 -9.36
CA THR A 205 36.33 18.89 -10.66
C THR A 205 36.52 17.39 -10.70
N ASN A 206 36.43 16.67 -9.58
CA ASN A 206 36.52 15.20 -9.63
C ASN A 206 35.24 14.57 -9.08
N ALA A 207 34.27 14.34 -9.98
CA ALA A 207 33.20 13.39 -9.73
C ALA A 207 33.83 12.02 -9.38
N SER A 208 33.37 11.38 -8.30
CA SER A 208 33.80 10.02 -7.93
C SER A 208 33.70 9.11 -9.14
N SER A 209 34.75 8.40 -9.48
CA SER A 209 34.79 7.39 -10.56
C SER A 209 34.05 6.09 -10.18
N LEU A 210 32.99 6.19 -9.37
CA LEU A 210 32.20 5.05 -8.88
C LEU A 210 31.39 4.40 -10.01
N LEU A 211 31.76 3.18 -10.42
CA LEU A 211 31.17 2.47 -11.53
C LEU A 211 29.94 1.65 -11.15
N ALA A 212 29.94 1.02 -9.98
CA ALA A 212 28.85 0.17 -9.48
C ALA A 212 28.85 0.14 -7.95
N VAL A 213 27.73 -0.25 -7.35
CA VAL A 213 27.61 -0.42 -5.91
C VAL A 213 27.14 -1.84 -5.58
N ILE A 214 27.84 -2.51 -4.66
CA ILE A 214 27.45 -3.78 -4.06
C ILE A 214 26.74 -3.48 -2.73
N GLY A 215 25.50 -3.90 -2.62
CA GLY A 215 24.64 -3.64 -1.46
C GLY A 215 23.16 -3.65 -1.87
N ALA A 216 22.23 -3.54 -0.96
CA ALA A 216 22.35 -3.65 0.46
C ALA A 216 21.89 -5.04 0.94
N PHE A 217 21.99 -5.28 2.26
CA PHE A 217 21.50 -6.53 2.85
C PHE A 217 19.97 -6.59 2.82
N GLY A 218 19.28 -5.58 3.33
CA GLY A 218 17.83 -5.54 3.44
C GLY A 218 17.12 -4.94 2.20
N SER A 219 15.98 -5.50 1.84
CA SER A 219 15.19 -5.01 0.70
C SER A 219 14.71 -3.57 0.87
N SER A 220 14.36 -3.14 2.09
CA SER A 220 13.97 -1.75 2.38
C SER A 220 15.11 -0.76 2.11
N GLN A 221 16.35 -1.13 2.45
CA GLN A 221 17.55 -0.36 2.14
C GLN A 221 17.77 -0.30 0.63
N SER A 222 17.71 -1.45 -0.05
CA SER A 222 17.91 -1.54 -1.51
C SER A 222 16.89 -0.72 -2.31
N ILE A 223 15.63 -0.65 -1.86
CA ILE A 223 14.59 0.21 -2.46
C ILE A 223 15.02 1.67 -2.44
N VAL A 224 15.52 2.13 -1.29
CA VAL A 224 15.90 3.53 -1.10
C VAL A 224 17.18 3.84 -1.86
N LEU A 225 18.20 2.98 -1.76
CA LEU A 225 19.49 3.17 -2.44
C LEU A 225 19.35 3.11 -3.96
N SER A 226 18.56 2.19 -4.49
CA SER A 226 18.29 2.09 -5.93
C SER A 226 17.66 3.37 -6.49
N ARG A 227 16.79 4.04 -5.71
CA ARG A 227 16.19 5.33 -6.13
C ARG A 227 17.24 6.46 -6.21
N ILE A 228 18.22 6.46 -5.33
CA ILE A 228 19.31 7.44 -5.37
C ILE A 228 20.26 7.13 -6.54
N LEU A 229 20.73 5.88 -6.63
CA LEU A 229 21.72 5.47 -7.61
C LEU A 229 21.23 5.54 -9.06
N GLN A 230 19.93 5.28 -9.29
CA GLN A 230 19.33 5.41 -10.63
C GLN A 230 19.39 6.85 -11.16
N THR A 231 19.35 7.87 -10.29
CA THR A 231 19.47 9.28 -10.69
C THR A 231 20.85 9.54 -11.33
N PHE A 232 21.87 8.84 -10.85
CA PHE A 232 23.24 8.88 -11.38
C PHE A 232 23.52 7.78 -12.40
N ARG A 233 22.51 6.92 -12.71
CA ARG A 233 22.63 5.77 -13.60
C ARG A 233 23.72 4.78 -13.17
N ILE A 234 23.99 4.66 -11.89
CA ILE A 234 24.95 3.73 -11.31
C ILE A 234 24.24 2.39 -11.04
N PRO A 235 24.71 1.27 -11.62
CA PRO A 235 24.15 -0.04 -11.32
C PRO A 235 24.46 -0.46 -9.88
N MET A 236 23.48 -1.10 -9.27
CA MET A 236 23.56 -1.66 -7.92
C MET A 236 23.30 -3.17 -7.97
N ILE A 237 24.20 -3.95 -7.38
CA ILE A 237 24.06 -5.41 -7.26
C ILE A 237 23.86 -5.78 -5.79
N SER A 238 22.65 -6.24 -5.44
CA SER A 238 22.40 -6.72 -4.08
C SER A 238 22.83 -8.17 -3.91
N TYR A 239 23.43 -8.45 -2.75
CA TYR A 239 23.87 -9.78 -2.34
C TYR A 239 22.86 -10.51 -1.45
N ALA A 240 21.76 -9.85 -1.02
CA ALA A 240 20.79 -10.43 -0.09
C ALA A 240 19.33 -9.98 -0.26
N SER A 241 19.05 -8.89 -0.99
CA SER A 241 17.69 -8.34 -1.12
C SER A 241 16.84 -9.13 -2.12
N THR A 242 15.88 -9.89 -1.60
CA THR A 242 15.08 -10.83 -2.40
C THR A 242 13.68 -10.32 -2.76
N CYS A 243 13.19 -9.18 -2.16
CA CYS A 243 11.85 -8.66 -2.42
C CYS A 243 11.50 -8.64 -3.93
N ALA A 244 10.38 -9.27 -4.29
CA ALA A 244 9.84 -9.25 -5.64
C ALA A 244 9.58 -7.83 -6.18
N CYS A 245 9.35 -6.87 -5.29
CA CYS A 245 9.13 -5.48 -5.60
C CYS A 245 10.29 -4.82 -6.36
N LEU A 246 11.52 -5.31 -6.17
CA LEU A 246 12.74 -4.81 -6.82
C LEU A 246 12.92 -5.31 -8.26
N SER A 247 12.12 -6.29 -8.72
CA SER A 247 12.11 -6.78 -10.10
C SER A 247 11.38 -5.86 -11.08
N ASP A 248 10.75 -4.77 -10.60
CA ASP A 248 10.06 -3.78 -11.44
C ASP A 248 11.08 -2.85 -12.11
N ARG A 249 11.40 -3.13 -13.39
CA ARG A 249 12.38 -2.37 -14.18
C ARG A 249 11.97 -0.93 -14.47
N GLN A 250 10.69 -0.60 -14.41
CA GLN A 250 10.24 0.79 -14.57
C GLN A 250 10.62 1.64 -13.34
N LYS A 251 10.56 1.01 -12.14
CA LYS A 251 10.89 1.68 -10.88
C LYS A 251 12.37 1.59 -10.50
N TYR A 252 13.02 0.47 -10.85
CA TYR A 252 14.40 0.18 -10.46
C TYR A 252 15.23 -0.29 -11.67
N PRO A 253 15.45 0.57 -12.68
CA PRO A 253 16.12 0.18 -13.94
C PRO A 253 17.57 -0.25 -13.77
N THR A 254 18.27 0.23 -12.72
CA THR A 254 19.69 -0.02 -12.47
C THR A 254 19.95 -1.10 -11.41
N PHE A 255 18.90 -1.75 -10.90
CA PHE A 255 19.02 -2.75 -9.84
C PHE A 255 19.28 -4.16 -10.41
N PHE A 256 20.23 -4.86 -9.82
CA PHE A 256 20.56 -6.26 -10.06
C PHE A 256 20.69 -7.01 -8.73
N ARG A 257 20.59 -8.33 -8.74
CA ARG A 257 20.82 -9.16 -7.56
C ARG A 257 21.36 -10.53 -7.93
N VAL A 258 22.34 -10.99 -7.14
CA VAL A 258 22.93 -12.36 -7.26
C VAL A 258 22.19 -13.39 -6.41
N VAL A 259 21.02 -13.04 -5.89
CA VAL A 259 20.10 -13.88 -5.18
C VAL A 259 18.77 -13.97 -5.94
N PRO A 260 18.08 -15.09 -5.94
CA PRO A 260 16.80 -15.21 -6.61
C PRO A 260 15.72 -14.28 -6.02
N SER A 261 14.72 -13.94 -6.85
CA SER A 261 13.55 -13.17 -6.40
C SER A 261 12.64 -13.99 -5.48
N ASP A 262 12.00 -13.33 -4.52
CA ASP A 262 10.96 -13.94 -3.67
C ASP A 262 9.79 -14.52 -4.46
N ASP A 263 9.51 -14.04 -5.68
CA ASP A 263 8.48 -14.63 -6.54
C ASP A 263 8.72 -16.13 -6.74
N TYR A 264 9.99 -16.53 -6.96
CA TYR A 264 10.35 -17.94 -7.09
C TYR A 264 10.30 -18.68 -5.76
N GLN A 265 10.72 -18.04 -4.66
CA GLN A 265 10.67 -18.67 -3.33
C GLN A 265 9.22 -18.87 -2.88
N VAL A 266 8.35 -17.90 -3.10
CA VAL A 266 6.92 -17.98 -2.78
C VAL A 266 6.24 -19.09 -3.58
N LYS A 267 6.56 -19.20 -4.89
CA LYS A 267 6.11 -20.31 -5.75
C LYS A 267 6.59 -21.66 -5.22
N ALA A 268 7.86 -21.75 -4.85
CA ALA A 268 8.44 -22.96 -4.26
C ALA A 268 7.71 -23.36 -2.97
N PHE A 269 7.36 -22.39 -2.09
CA PHE A 269 6.59 -22.68 -0.88
C PHE A 269 5.16 -23.15 -1.20
N ALA A 270 4.48 -22.51 -2.13
CA ALA A 270 3.14 -22.97 -2.54
C ALA A 270 3.18 -24.42 -3.05
N GLN A 271 4.16 -24.76 -3.88
CA GLN A 271 4.37 -26.14 -4.34
C GLN A 271 4.73 -27.10 -3.22
N LEU A 272 5.58 -26.68 -2.25
CA LEU A 272 5.95 -27.50 -1.09
C LEU A 272 4.72 -27.82 -0.22
N LEU A 273 3.86 -26.82 0.04
CA LEU A 273 2.63 -27.02 0.81
C LEU A 273 1.67 -28.00 0.13
N VAL A 274 1.48 -27.85 -1.16
CA VAL A 274 0.65 -28.76 -1.98
C VAL A 274 1.26 -30.15 -2.04
N HIS A 275 2.58 -30.27 -2.23
CA HIS A 275 3.30 -31.54 -2.31
C HIS A 275 3.15 -32.40 -1.04
N PHE A 276 3.19 -31.75 0.14
CA PHE A 276 3.02 -32.44 1.42
C PHE A 276 1.56 -32.48 1.91
N ASN A 277 0.62 -31.99 1.11
CA ASN A 277 -0.79 -31.87 1.44
C ASN A 277 -1.03 -31.09 2.76
N TRP A 278 -0.25 -30.03 2.98
CA TRP A 278 -0.40 -29.15 4.14
C TRP A 278 -1.47 -28.11 3.85
N THR A 279 -2.71 -28.42 4.17
CA THR A 279 -3.88 -27.62 3.80
C THR A 279 -4.26 -26.55 4.83
N TRP A 280 -3.67 -26.60 6.06
CA TRP A 280 -3.98 -25.68 7.16
C TRP A 280 -2.71 -25.15 7.81
N VAL A 281 -2.34 -23.91 7.51
CA VAL A 281 -1.04 -23.35 7.86
C VAL A 281 -1.14 -22.02 8.60
N GLY A 282 -0.22 -21.74 9.51
CA GLY A 282 -0.01 -20.42 10.10
C GLY A 282 1.03 -19.64 9.31
N LEU A 283 0.90 -18.34 9.31
CA LEU A 283 1.82 -17.42 8.63
C LEU A 283 2.34 -16.37 9.61
N LEU A 284 3.66 -16.31 9.77
CA LEU A 284 4.34 -15.25 10.50
C LEU A 284 5.18 -14.43 9.53
N ARG A 285 5.24 -13.13 9.72
CA ARG A 285 6.10 -12.25 8.92
C ARG A 285 6.74 -11.16 9.76
N GLY A 286 7.91 -10.68 9.35
CA GLY A 286 8.52 -9.47 9.88
C GLY A 286 7.77 -8.21 9.47
N ASP A 287 7.95 -7.15 10.26
CA ASP A 287 7.35 -5.83 10.01
C ASP A 287 8.24 -4.97 9.11
N HIS A 288 8.52 -5.49 7.93
CA HIS A 288 9.31 -4.83 6.89
C HIS A 288 8.83 -5.20 5.49
N ASN A 289 9.30 -4.47 4.48
CA ASN A 289 8.85 -4.64 3.09
C ASN A 289 9.01 -6.07 2.58
N TYR A 290 10.14 -6.71 2.87
CA TYR A 290 10.38 -8.10 2.49
C TYR A 290 9.25 -9.02 3.01
N GLY A 291 9.00 -9.06 4.32
CA GLY A 291 7.96 -9.91 4.93
C GLY A 291 6.56 -9.59 4.39
N HIS A 292 6.25 -8.30 4.16
CA HIS A 292 4.96 -7.88 3.62
C HIS A 292 4.73 -8.39 2.18
N PHE A 293 5.70 -8.16 1.28
CA PHE A 293 5.54 -8.55 -0.13
C PHE A 293 5.58 -10.06 -0.32
N ALA A 294 6.44 -10.79 0.44
CA ALA A 294 6.50 -12.24 0.39
C ALA A 294 5.20 -12.89 0.88
N ALA A 295 4.66 -12.45 2.02
CA ALA A 295 3.38 -12.93 2.51
C ALA A 295 2.22 -12.66 1.53
N LYS A 296 2.16 -11.44 0.96
CA LYS A 296 1.16 -11.10 -0.06
C LYS A 296 1.31 -11.93 -1.33
N GLY A 297 2.54 -12.21 -1.75
CA GLY A 297 2.85 -13.08 -2.88
C GLY A 297 2.36 -14.51 -2.63
N LEU A 298 2.68 -15.07 -1.45
CA LEU A 298 2.24 -16.41 -1.07
C LEU A 298 0.72 -16.53 -1.06
N LEU A 299 0.02 -15.59 -0.45
CA LEU A 299 -1.44 -15.61 -0.42
C LEU A 299 -2.06 -15.60 -1.82
N ARG A 300 -1.41 -14.96 -2.80
CA ARG A 300 -1.85 -14.97 -4.21
C ARG A 300 -1.62 -16.34 -4.85
N GLU A 301 -0.44 -16.94 -4.66
CA GLU A 301 -0.14 -18.28 -5.20
C GLU A 301 -1.02 -19.38 -4.58
N LEU A 302 -1.53 -19.17 -3.38
CA LEU A 302 -2.42 -20.12 -2.70
C LEU A 302 -3.89 -19.99 -3.10
N GLN A 303 -4.32 -18.93 -3.81
CA GLN A 303 -5.73 -18.68 -4.14
C GLN A 303 -6.39 -19.84 -4.90
N ASP A 304 -5.65 -20.48 -5.82
CA ASP A 304 -6.14 -21.58 -6.66
C ASP A 304 -5.79 -22.97 -6.07
N THR A 305 -5.33 -23.00 -4.81
CA THR A 305 -4.94 -24.25 -4.13
C THR A 305 -5.92 -24.59 -3.01
N LYS A 306 -5.80 -25.80 -2.47
CA LYS A 306 -6.60 -26.24 -1.31
C LYS A 306 -5.98 -25.81 0.03
N VAL A 307 -4.99 -24.91 0.02
CA VAL A 307 -4.28 -24.48 1.24
C VAL A 307 -4.97 -23.28 1.87
N CYS A 308 -5.33 -23.41 3.14
CA CYS A 308 -5.95 -22.34 3.94
C CYS A 308 -4.96 -21.78 4.96
N VAL A 309 -4.93 -20.45 5.10
CA VAL A 309 -4.12 -19.78 6.12
C VAL A 309 -4.96 -19.54 7.37
N ALA A 310 -4.59 -20.20 8.45
CA ALA A 310 -5.29 -20.19 9.74
C ALA A 310 -5.20 -18.84 10.46
N TYR A 311 -4.04 -18.22 10.43
CA TYR A 311 -3.75 -16.92 11.02
C TYR A 311 -2.55 -16.28 10.33
N GLN A 312 -2.50 -14.97 10.41
CA GLN A 312 -1.35 -14.17 9.96
C GLN A 312 -0.96 -13.20 11.08
N GLU A 313 0.28 -13.32 11.59
CA GLU A 313 0.80 -12.46 12.65
C GLU A 313 2.11 -11.79 12.22
N ILE A 314 2.37 -10.62 12.84
CA ILE A 314 3.52 -9.76 12.51
C ILE A 314 4.50 -9.76 13.68
N ILE A 315 5.75 -10.15 13.42
CA ILE A 315 6.86 -9.99 14.36
C ILE A 315 7.37 -8.55 14.19
N PRO A 316 7.27 -7.71 15.23
CA PRO A 316 7.68 -6.30 15.10
C PRO A 316 9.21 -6.18 14.97
N LEU A 317 9.66 -5.22 14.14
CA LEU A 317 11.08 -4.93 13.92
C LEU A 317 11.81 -4.58 15.24
N LEU A 318 11.16 -3.80 16.10
CA LEU A 318 11.57 -3.58 17.48
C LEU A 318 10.82 -4.57 18.35
N TYR A 319 11.41 -5.75 18.52
CA TYR A 319 10.79 -6.84 19.27
C TYR A 319 10.56 -6.47 20.73
N THR A 320 9.35 -6.72 21.20
CA THR A 320 8.99 -6.63 22.62
C THR A 320 8.41 -7.97 23.09
N ARG A 321 8.76 -8.41 24.30
CA ARG A 321 8.26 -9.66 24.89
C ARG A 321 6.71 -9.72 24.89
N GLN A 322 6.04 -8.59 25.14
CA GLN A 322 4.58 -8.53 25.15
C GLN A 322 3.98 -8.83 23.77
N ALA A 323 4.57 -8.30 22.70
CA ALA A 323 4.15 -8.62 21.33
C ALA A 323 4.38 -10.09 20.99
N GLY A 324 5.54 -10.66 21.39
CA GLY A 324 5.83 -12.08 21.24
C GLY A 324 4.81 -12.98 21.93
N LEU A 325 4.49 -12.70 23.20
CA LEU A 325 3.48 -13.46 23.96
C LEU A 325 2.08 -13.41 23.32
N ARG A 326 1.70 -12.28 22.72
CA ARG A 326 0.44 -12.17 21.95
C ARG A 326 0.44 -13.10 20.75
N ILE A 327 1.50 -13.10 19.95
CA ILE A 327 1.64 -14.00 18.79
C ILE A 327 1.58 -15.46 19.23
N MET A 328 2.33 -15.83 20.27
CA MET A 328 2.34 -17.21 20.81
C MET A 328 0.98 -17.65 21.32
N LYS A 329 0.19 -16.75 21.92
CA LYS A 329 -1.19 -17.03 22.33
C LYS A 329 -2.07 -17.38 21.12
N VAL A 330 -1.94 -16.65 20.01
CA VAL A 330 -2.65 -16.97 18.75
C VAL A 330 -2.19 -18.33 18.21
N MET A 331 -0.88 -18.58 18.16
CA MET A 331 -0.33 -19.88 17.73
C MET A 331 -0.82 -21.04 18.59
N HIS A 332 -0.87 -20.87 19.91
CA HIS A 332 -1.32 -21.89 20.84
C HIS A 332 -2.81 -22.19 20.71
N SER A 333 -3.64 -21.16 20.49
CA SER A 333 -5.09 -21.31 20.28
C SER A 333 -5.45 -21.87 18.90
N SER A 334 -4.52 -21.87 17.96
CA SER A 334 -4.73 -22.38 16.60
C SER A 334 -4.52 -23.88 16.52
N THR A 335 -5.30 -24.56 15.71
CA THR A 335 -5.11 -25.97 15.33
C THR A 335 -4.06 -26.15 14.22
N ALA A 336 -3.64 -25.08 13.54
CA ALA A 336 -2.59 -25.15 12.54
C ALA A 336 -1.25 -25.50 13.19
N LYS A 337 -0.65 -26.60 12.75
CA LYS A 337 0.64 -27.08 13.24
C LYS A 337 1.80 -26.85 12.27
N VAL A 338 1.52 -26.42 11.06
CA VAL A 338 2.53 -26.00 10.08
C VAL A 338 2.58 -24.48 10.06
N VAL A 339 3.76 -23.90 10.25
CA VAL A 339 3.94 -22.44 10.36
C VAL A 339 5.04 -21.97 9.40
N LEU A 340 4.66 -21.15 8.42
CA LEU A 340 5.61 -20.45 7.55
C LEU A 340 6.04 -19.14 8.17
N VAL A 341 7.33 -18.81 8.04
CA VAL A 341 7.87 -17.58 8.62
C VAL A 341 8.69 -16.79 7.61
N PHE A 342 8.17 -15.60 7.24
CA PHE A 342 8.87 -14.61 6.43
C PHE A 342 9.46 -13.50 7.30
N ALA A 343 10.49 -13.85 8.09
CA ALA A 343 11.22 -12.94 8.96
C ALA A 343 12.72 -13.19 8.88
N ASP A 344 13.51 -12.21 9.26
CA ASP A 344 14.97 -12.33 9.28
C ASP A 344 15.48 -13.00 10.56
N GLU A 345 16.73 -13.49 10.54
CA GLU A 345 17.39 -14.11 11.71
C GLU A 345 17.34 -13.19 12.94
N GLY A 346 17.53 -11.88 12.75
CA GLY A 346 17.53 -10.88 13.82
C GLY A 346 16.18 -10.73 14.54
N GLU A 347 15.07 -10.88 13.80
CA GLU A 347 13.70 -10.84 14.34
C GLU A 347 13.31 -12.17 14.97
N MET A 348 13.75 -13.28 14.34
CA MET A 348 13.45 -14.63 14.82
C MET A 348 14.18 -14.98 16.13
N ALA A 349 15.40 -14.51 16.32
CA ALA A 349 16.20 -14.89 17.48
C ALA A 349 15.55 -14.48 18.83
N PRO A 350 15.12 -13.22 19.06
CA PRO A 350 14.41 -12.85 20.28
C PRO A 350 13.03 -13.51 20.39
N PHE A 351 12.30 -13.67 19.29
CA PHE A 351 11.02 -14.36 19.27
C PHE A 351 11.14 -15.83 19.68
N LEU A 352 12.09 -16.58 19.12
CA LEU A 352 12.30 -17.99 19.44
C LEU A 352 12.81 -18.20 20.86
N ARG A 353 13.60 -17.26 21.40
CA ARG A 353 14.02 -17.29 22.79
C ARG A 353 12.82 -17.25 23.74
N ASP A 354 11.88 -16.34 23.52
CA ASP A 354 10.64 -16.25 24.29
C ASP A 354 9.72 -17.46 24.03
N TYR A 355 9.66 -17.95 22.77
CA TYR A 355 8.88 -19.12 22.37
C TYR A 355 9.29 -20.38 23.16
N MET A 356 10.58 -20.61 23.32
CA MET A 356 11.07 -21.74 24.11
C MET A 356 10.65 -21.65 25.60
N THR A 357 10.54 -20.43 26.16
CA THR A 357 10.07 -20.25 27.55
C THR A 357 8.60 -20.65 27.74
N GLN A 358 7.80 -20.67 26.67
CA GLN A 358 6.39 -21.09 26.70
C GLN A 358 6.21 -22.62 26.53
N ASN A 359 7.28 -23.35 26.26
CA ASN A 359 7.28 -24.80 26.08
C ASN A 359 6.28 -25.32 25.04
N ILE A 360 6.06 -24.55 23.95
CA ILE A 360 5.18 -24.92 22.84
C ILE A 360 5.96 -25.86 21.91
N THR A 361 5.46 -27.08 21.74
CA THR A 361 6.09 -28.13 20.91
C THR A 361 5.14 -28.62 19.81
N GLY A 362 5.65 -29.44 18.89
CA GLY A 362 4.84 -30.07 17.83
C GLY A 362 4.45 -29.12 16.69
N ILE A 363 5.15 -28.00 16.51
CA ILE A 363 4.99 -27.12 15.35
C ILE A 363 5.97 -27.57 14.27
N GLN A 364 5.46 -27.78 13.05
CA GLN A 364 6.26 -27.98 11.86
C GLN A 364 6.61 -26.62 11.28
N TRP A 365 7.84 -26.19 11.47
CA TRP A 365 8.31 -24.91 10.95
C TRP A 365 8.69 -25.03 9.48
N VAL A 366 8.31 -24.02 8.69
CA VAL A 366 8.73 -23.87 7.31
C VAL A 366 9.55 -22.59 7.20
N ALA A 367 10.84 -22.75 6.95
CA ALA A 367 11.84 -21.71 7.03
C ALA A 367 12.18 -21.15 5.64
N ILE A 368 12.36 -19.82 5.59
CA ILE A 368 12.85 -19.14 4.41
C ILE A 368 14.37 -19.09 4.38
N ASN A 369 14.92 -18.70 3.23
CA ASN A 369 16.36 -18.56 3.03
C ASN A 369 17.05 -17.64 4.06
N ALA A 370 16.32 -16.67 4.65
CA ALA A 370 16.89 -15.72 5.59
C ALA A 370 17.37 -16.37 6.89
N TRP A 371 16.69 -17.42 7.39
CA TRP A 371 17.04 -18.06 8.66
C TRP A 371 17.21 -19.59 8.63
N VAL A 372 16.89 -20.27 7.52
CA VAL A 372 16.95 -21.74 7.42
C VAL A 372 18.34 -22.37 7.72
N LYS A 373 19.41 -21.64 7.52
CA LYS A 373 20.80 -22.04 7.84
C LYS A 373 21.44 -21.08 8.85
N ALA A 374 20.65 -20.48 9.73
CA ALA A 374 21.16 -19.58 10.75
C ALA A 374 21.82 -20.38 11.88
N SER A 375 23.13 -20.26 12.03
CA SER A 375 23.92 -20.99 13.03
C SER A 375 23.54 -20.66 14.47
N VAL A 376 22.90 -19.51 14.70
CA VAL A 376 22.41 -19.14 16.05
C VAL A 376 21.35 -20.12 16.58
N PHE A 377 20.67 -20.85 15.68
CA PHE A 377 19.65 -21.85 16.03
C PHE A 377 20.18 -23.29 16.01
N SER A 378 21.47 -23.53 15.80
CA SER A 378 22.04 -24.86 15.74
C SER A 378 22.27 -25.50 17.14
N GLY A 379 22.11 -24.75 18.24
CA GLY A 379 22.31 -25.22 19.58
C GLY A 379 21.38 -26.38 19.96
N ARG A 380 21.85 -27.24 20.87
CA ARG A 380 21.12 -28.41 21.38
C ARG A 380 19.76 -28.03 21.98
N GLU A 381 19.68 -26.87 22.62
CA GLU A 381 18.50 -26.35 23.29
C GLU A 381 17.35 -26.05 22.33
N TYR A 382 17.64 -25.79 21.05
CA TYR A 382 16.63 -25.48 20.03
C TYR A 382 15.98 -26.73 19.44
N TYR A 383 16.65 -27.88 19.47
CA TYR A 383 16.17 -29.09 18.78
C TYR A 383 14.77 -29.54 19.20
N PRO A 384 14.37 -29.55 20.50
CA PRO A 384 13.03 -29.97 20.93
C PRO A 384 11.90 -29.11 20.32
N TYR A 385 12.19 -27.88 19.91
CA TYR A 385 11.23 -26.90 19.43
C TYR A 385 11.28 -26.68 17.92
N LEU A 386 12.46 -26.84 17.32
CA LEU A 386 12.71 -26.50 15.91
C LEU A 386 13.17 -27.72 15.08
N GLY A 387 13.43 -28.88 15.73
CA GLY A 387 13.77 -30.10 15.00
C GLY A 387 12.70 -30.47 13.99
N GLY A 388 13.10 -30.92 12.80
CA GLY A 388 12.21 -31.20 11.68
C GLY A 388 11.86 -30.00 10.81
N THR A 389 12.31 -28.79 11.16
CA THR A 389 12.15 -27.60 10.28
C THR A 389 12.59 -27.93 8.86
N ILE A 390 11.78 -27.53 7.87
CA ILE A 390 12.10 -27.65 6.45
C ILE A 390 12.06 -26.26 5.80
N GLY A 391 12.92 -26.02 4.82
CA GLY A 391 12.90 -24.72 4.16
C GLY A 391 13.86 -24.62 2.98
N PHE A 392 13.80 -23.49 2.29
CA PHE A 392 14.63 -23.22 1.12
C PHE A 392 15.86 -22.41 1.48
N SER A 393 17.02 -22.84 0.97
CA SER A 393 18.30 -22.15 1.10
C SER A 393 18.87 -21.85 -0.28
N ILE A 394 19.42 -20.67 -0.44
CA ILE A 394 20.24 -20.36 -1.63
C ILE A 394 21.48 -21.26 -1.60
N ARG A 395 21.91 -21.72 -2.78
CA ARG A 395 23.15 -22.51 -2.93
C ARG A 395 24.35 -21.79 -2.35
N ILE A 396 25.27 -22.53 -1.79
CA ILE A 396 26.48 -22.04 -1.15
C ILE A 396 27.68 -22.62 -1.91
N GLY A 397 28.51 -21.72 -2.48
CA GLY A 397 29.81 -22.09 -3.03
C GLY A 397 30.90 -21.99 -1.96
N HIS A 398 32.00 -22.69 -2.16
CA HIS A 398 33.19 -22.64 -1.32
C HIS A 398 34.15 -21.56 -1.81
N ILE A 399 34.64 -20.70 -0.89
CA ILE A 399 35.69 -19.70 -1.16
C ILE A 399 36.95 -20.20 -0.47
N SER A 400 37.84 -20.83 -1.25
CA SER A 400 39.00 -21.56 -0.69
C SER A 400 40.00 -20.69 0.09
N ARG A 401 40.23 -19.44 -0.31
CA ARG A 401 41.18 -18.52 0.34
C ARG A 401 40.55 -17.65 1.44
N LEU A 402 39.23 -17.77 1.71
CA LEU A 402 38.58 -16.86 2.65
C LEU A 402 39.10 -17.02 4.07
N GLY A 403 39.26 -18.23 4.55
CA GLY A 403 39.75 -18.49 5.90
C GLY A 403 41.13 -17.88 6.17
N ASP A 404 42.07 -18.11 5.23
CA ASP A 404 43.43 -17.57 5.31
C ASP A 404 43.47 -16.03 5.26
N PHE A 405 42.64 -15.45 4.40
CA PHE A 405 42.54 -14.00 4.28
C PHE A 405 41.99 -13.36 5.56
N LEU A 406 40.94 -13.92 6.16
CA LEU A 406 40.33 -13.40 7.40
C LEU A 406 41.34 -13.34 8.54
N GLN A 407 42.27 -14.29 8.63
CA GLN A 407 43.33 -14.29 9.64
C GLN A 407 44.32 -13.13 9.49
N THR A 408 44.47 -12.60 8.28
CA THR A 408 45.36 -11.46 8.03
C THR A 408 44.85 -10.14 8.54
N VAL A 409 43.58 -10.05 8.89
CA VAL A 409 42.92 -8.83 9.38
C VAL A 409 43.19 -8.69 10.87
N ASN A 410 44.18 -7.87 11.24
CA ASN A 410 44.47 -7.61 12.64
C ASN A 410 44.82 -6.13 12.89
N PRO A 411 44.67 -5.62 14.13
CA PRO A 411 44.92 -4.20 14.45
C PRO A 411 46.35 -3.73 14.15
N LYS A 412 47.37 -4.61 14.23
CA LYS A 412 48.76 -4.26 13.89
C LYS A 412 48.94 -3.92 12.41
N ARG A 413 48.17 -4.57 11.53
CA ARG A 413 48.19 -4.33 10.08
C ARG A 413 47.34 -3.11 9.66
N TYR A 414 46.30 -2.80 10.47
CA TYR A 414 45.36 -1.71 10.21
C TYR A 414 45.17 -0.84 11.46
N PRO A 415 46.21 -0.12 11.92
CA PRO A 415 46.22 0.58 13.22
C PRO A 415 45.17 1.71 13.29
N ASP A 416 44.92 2.40 12.15
CA ASP A 416 44.02 3.53 12.08
C ASP A 416 42.57 3.15 11.75
N ASN A 417 42.29 1.86 11.52
CA ASN A 417 40.97 1.45 11.14
C ASN A 417 40.08 1.13 12.37
N VAL A 418 39.10 1.98 12.60
CA VAL A 418 38.16 1.89 13.73
C VAL A 418 37.42 0.58 13.75
N LEU A 419 36.94 0.07 12.60
CA LEU A 419 36.16 -1.17 12.49
C LEU A 419 36.99 -2.41 12.86
N VAL A 420 38.26 -2.45 12.52
CA VAL A 420 39.18 -3.54 12.90
C VAL A 420 39.41 -3.52 14.39
N ARG A 421 39.56 -2.36 14.99
CA ARG A 421 39.73 -2.17 16.43
C ARG A 421 38.49 -2.64 17.18
N GLU A 422 37.29 -2.21 16.78
CA GLU A 422 36.01 -2.58 17.38
C GLU A 422 35.75 -4.08 17.27
N LEU A 423 36.11 -4.72 16.15
CA LEU A 423 36.05 -6.17 16.02
C LEU A 423 36.90 -6.86 17.09
N TRP A 424 38.14 -6.37 17.27
CA TRP A 424 39.07 -6.94 18.26
C TRP A 424 38.56 -6.77 19.68
N GLU A 425 38.07 -5.58 20.01
CA GLU A 425 37.44 -5.27 21.30
C GLU A 425 36.22 -6.19 21.55
N SER A 426 35.40 -6.43 20.52
CA SER A 426 34.23 -7.30 20.61
C SER A 426 34.59 -8.79 20.79
N LEU A 427 35.65 -9.27 20.16
CA LEU A 427 36.05 -10.67 20.18
C LEU A 427 36.84 -11.06 21.45
N TYR A 428 37.71 -10.14 21.93
CA TYR A 428 38.64 -10.45 23.03
C TYR A 428 38.36 -9.67 24.31
N GLY A 429 37.46 -8.67 24.30
CA GLY A 429 37.14 -7.84 25.46
C GLY A 429 38.34 -6.96 25.93
N CYS A 430 39.33 -6.70 25.07
CA CYS A 430 40.50 -5.91 25.36
C CYS A 430 40.71 -4.81 24.30
N ASN A 431 41.42 -3.74 24.69
CA ASN A 431 41.78 -2.66 23.76
C ASN A 431 43.17 -2.93 23.14
N PRO A 432 43.28 -3.07 21.80
CA PRO A 432 44.56 -3.31 21.14
C PRO A 432 45.48 -2.07 21.16
N PHE A 433 44.95 -0.86 21.39
CA PHE A 433 45.68 0.40 21.49
C PHE A 433 45.23 1.16 22.76
N PRO A 434 45.90 0.92 23.92
CA PRO A 434 45.51 1.50 25.19
C PRO A 434 45.57 3.04 25.10
N SER A 435 44.43 3.69 25.19
CA SER A 435 44.30 5.14 25.31
C SER A 435 43.69 5.47 26.68
N SER A 436 44.02 6.62 27.24
CA SER A 436 43.56 7.09 28.55
C SER A 436 42.03 7.25 28.68
N VAL A 437 41.27 7.04 27.61
CA VAL A 437 39.82 7.30 27.53
C VAL A 437 38.97 6.03 27.68
N THR A 438 39.50 4.83 27.43
CA THR A 438 38.75 3.59 27.47
C THR A 438 39.00 2.81 28.76
N GLN A 439 37.94 2.32 29.45
CA GLN A 439 38.01 1.50 30.65
C GLN A 439 38.34 0.01 30.37
N MET A 440 38.58 -0.38 29.12
CA MET A 440 38.89 -1.76 28.76
C MET A 440 40.38 -2.09 29.05
N PRO A 441 40.67 -3.32 29.51
CA PRO A 441 42.04 -3.74 29.74
C PRO A 441 42.83 -3.76 28.40
N PRO A 442 44.15 -3.51 28.42
CA PRO A 442 45.01 -3.64 27.24
C PRO A 442 45.09 -5.12 26.80
N CYS A 443 45.18 -5.33 25.48
CA CYS A 443 45.41 -6.68 24.96
C CYS A 443 46.83 -7.16 25.24
N SER A 444 46.98 -8.50 25.42
CA SER A 444 48.28 -9.14 25.69
C SER A 444 49.22 -9.15 24.47
N GLY A 445 48.66 -8.93 23.25
CA GLY A 445 49.39 -9.02 21.97
C GLY A 445 49.62 -10.44 21.47
N GLN A 446 49.07 -11.46 22.17
CA GLN A 446 49.09 -12.89 21.78
C GLN A 446 47.78 -13.37 21.24
N GLU A 447 46.77 -12.49 21.20
CA GLU A 447 45.44 -12.83 20.68
C GLU A 447 45.55 -13.32 19.22
N SER A 448 44.96 -14.50 18.94
CA SER A 448 44.95 -15.11 17.59
C SER A 448 43.54 -15.46 17.14
N LEU A 449 43.17 -15.11 15.95
CA LEU A 449 41.89 -15.48 15.32
C LEU A 449 41.79 -16.97 15.02
N LEU A 450 42.90 -17.71 14.99
CA LEU A 450 42.94 -19.16 14.76
C LEU A 450 42.32 -19.97 15.88
N GLU A 451 42.45 -19.52 17.14
CA GLU A 451 42.01 -20.25 18.31
C GLU A 451 40.54 -19.97 18.70
N GLN A 452 39.94 -18.99 18.05
CA GLN A 452 38.56 -18.59 18.33
C GLN A 452 37.57 -19.18 17.35
N HIS A 453 36.65 -20.02 17.85
CA HIS A 453 35.42 -20.42 17.13
C HIS A 453 34.42 -19.23 17.02
N SER A 454 34.85 -18.09 16.49
CA SER A 454 34.01 -16.90 16.39
C SER A 454 33.13 -16.91 15.14
N ALA A 455 32.01 -16.18 15.20
CA ALA A 455 31.15 -15.97 14.03
C ALA A 455 31.90 -15.31 12.86
N TYR A 456 32.98 -14.58 13.13
CA TYR A 456 33.88 -14.00 12.12
C TYR A 456 34.63 -15.07 11.33
N MET A 457 35.25 -16.04 12.02
CA MET A 457 36.07 -17.11 11.42
C MET A 457 35.26 -18.28 10.86
N ASN A 458 33.97 -18.38 11.19
CA ASN A 458 33.14 -19.49 10.73
C ASN A 458 32.87 -19.37 9.21
N THR A 459 33.70 -20.03 8.41
CA THR A 459 33.60 -20.12 6.96
C THR A 459 32.82 -21.37 6.47
N SER A 460 32.31 -22.20 7.38
CA SER A 460 31.58 -23.43 7.03
C SER A 460 30.25 -23.16 6.27
N SER A 461 29.65 -21.98 6.46
CA SER A 461 28.44 -21.57 5.75
C SER A 461 28.56 -20.12 5.22
N PRO A 462 29.36 -19.89 4.17
CA PRO A 462 29.67 -18.55 3.68
C PRO A 462 28.57 -17.93 2.80
N ARG A 463 27.30 -18.25 3.01
CA ARG A 463 26.15 -17.89 2.15
C ARG A 463 26.18 -16.44 1.62
N PHE A 464 26.20 -15.44 2.50
CA PHE A 464 26.24 -14.05 2.07
C PHE A 464 27.63 -13.61 1.62
N SER A 465 28.70 -14.15 2.19
CA SER A 465 30.05 -13.97 1.69
C SER A 465 30.17 -14.44 0.24
N TYR A 466 29.63 -15.62 -0.09
CA TYR A 466 29.65 -16.15 -1.45
C TYR A 466 28.85 -15.26 -2.44
N ASN A 467 27.72 -14.71 -1.99
CA ASN A 467 26.95 -13.77 -2.81
C ASN A 467 27.70 -12.45 -3.06
N VAL A 468 28.39 -11.92 -2.04
CA VAL A 468 29.26 -10.74 -2.21
C VAL A 468 30.37 -11.05 -3.21
N TYR A 469 30.97 -12.22 -3.10
CA TYR A 469 32.01 -12.70 -3.98
C TYR A 469 31.50 -12.76 -5.44
N LYS A 470 30.34 -13.39 -5.69
CA LYS A 470 29.68 -13.41 -7.00
C LYS A 470 29.40 -12.01 -7.55
N ALA A 471 28.94 -11.08 -6.69
CA ALA A 471 28.61 -9.72 -7.11
C ALA A 471 29.85 -8.94 -7.58
N VAL A 472 30.99 -9.10 -6.89
CA VAL A 472 32.27 -8.49 -7.29
C VAL A 472 32.74 -9.05 -8.65
N TYR A 473 32.69 -10.38 -8.80
CA TYR A 473 33.08 -11.04 -10.06
C TYR A 473 32.13 -10.68 -11.22
N ALA A 474 30.82 -10.51 -10.97
CA ALA A 474 29.88 -10.05 -11.99
C ALA A 474 30.25 -8.66 -12.53
N ILE A 475 30.65 -7.74 -11.66
CA ILE A 475 31.14 -6.42 -12.06
C ILE A 475 32.47 -6.56 -12.85
N ALA A 476 33.40 -7.39 -12.37
CA ALA A 476 34.69 -7.57 -13.00
C ALA A 476 34.59 -8.18 -14.41
N HIS A 477 33.77 -9.23 -14.59
CA HIS A 477 33.52 -9.83 -15.92
C HIS A 477 32.81 -8.84 -16.86
N SER A 478 31.83 -8.09 -16.35
CA SER A 478 31.12 -7.08 -17.17
C SER A 478 32.06 -5.96 -17.59
N LEU A 479 32.95 -5.50 -16.69
CA LEU A 479 33.96 -4.49 -16.99
C LEU A 479 35.03 -5.04 -17.96
N HIS A 480 35.43 -6.29 -17.80
CA HIS A 480 36.35 -6.98 -18.72
C HIS A 480 35.78 -7.04 -20.14
N ASN A 481 34.51 -7.48 -20.28
CA ASN A 481 33.83 -7.52 -21.57
C ASN A 481 33.70 -6.12 -22.21
N LEU A 482 33.42 -5.10 -21.39
CA LEU A 482 33.37 -3.70 -21.83
C LEU A 482 34.75 -3.22 -22.37
N LEU A 483 35.83 -3.56 -21.69
CA LEU A 483 37.20 -3.20 -22.10
C LEU A 483 37.67 -3.95 -23.34
N LEU A 484 37.16 -5.18 -23.59
CA LEU A 484 37.44 -5.97 -24.78
C LEU A 484 36.62 -5.56 -26.00
N CYS A 485 35.70 -4.61 -25.87
CA CYS A 485 34.88 -4.12 -26.98
C CYS A 485 35.74 -3.68 -28.19
N GLN A 486 35.37 -4.15 -29.39
CA GLN A 486 36.02 -3.78 -30.64
C GLN A 486 35.29 -2.58 -31.28
N PRO A 487 36.02 -1.52 -31.68
CA PRO A 487 35.44 -0.38 -32.40
C PRO A 487 34.69 -0.85 -33.67
N GLY A 488 33.50 -0.34 -33.88
CA GLY A 488 32.63 -0.73 -35.01
C GLY A 488 31.74 -1.96 -34.74
N ARG A 489 31.89 -2.63 -33.60
CA ARG A 489 31.02 -3.75 -33.14
C ARG A 489 30.46 -3.53 -31.73
N GLY A 490 30.59 -2.30 -31.18
CA GLY A 490 30.09 -1.99 -29.84
C GLY A 490 28.57 -1.88 -29.77
N PRO A 491 28.00 -2.02 -28.56
CA PRO A 491 26.55 -1.99 -28.34
C PRO A 491 25.96 -0.58 -28.33
N PHE A 492 26.81 0.48 -28.36
CA PHE A 492 26.33 1.86 -28.24
C PHE A 492 26.07 2.49 -29.60
N GLN A 493 25.55 3.74 -29.63
CA GLN A 493 25.20 4.44 -30.86
C GLN A 493 26.37 4.43 -31.87
N ASN A 494 26.07 4.19 -33.14
CA ASN A 494 27.03 4.04 -34.23
C ASN A 494 28.00 2.87 -34.02
N ASN A 495 27.58 1.79 -33.38
CA ASN A 495 28.39 0.61 -33.05
C ASN A 495 29.67 0.98 -32.26
N SER A 496 29.60 2.04 -31.44
CA SER A 496 30.75 2.53 -30.67
C SER A 496 30.97 1.70 -29.39
N CYS A 497 32.21 1.70 -28.91
CA CYS A 497 32.64 1.18 -27.62
C CYS A 497 32.75 2.30 -26.58
N ALA A 498 32.73 1.95 -25.28
CA ALA A 498 33.05 2.88 -24.22
C ALA A 498 34.52 3.38 -24.32
N GLN A 499 34.74 4.63 -23.98
CA GLN A 499 36.11 5.18 -23.91
C GLN A 499 36.80 4.67 -22.64
N ARG A 500 37.94 3.98 -22.77
CA ARG A 500 38.67 3.37 -21.65
C ARG A 500 39.00 4.34 -20.51
N ASN A 501 39.29 5.60 -20.83
CA ASN A 501 39.64 6.63 -19.84
C ASN A 501 38.43 7.35 -19.24
N ASN A 502 37.21 7.07 -19.72
CA ASN A 502 35.97 7.73 -19.24
C ASN A 502 34.78 6.79 -19.39
N ILE A 503 34.85 5.65 -18.70
CA ILE A 503 33.75 4.71 -18.65
C ILE A 503 32.64 5.27 -17.78
N GLN A 504 31.42 5.37 -18.34
CA GLN A 504 30.24 5.82 -17.60
C GLN A 504 29.49 4.64 -16.97
N PRO A 505 28.95 4.76 -15.74
CA PRO A 505 28.26 3.66 -15.06
C PRO A 505 27.14 3.01 -15.86
N TRP A 506 26.37 3.80 -16.64
CA TRP A 506 25.29 3.27 -17.51
C TRP A 506 25.82 2.36 -18.65
N GLN A 507 27.07 2.54 -19.06
CA GLN A 507 27.70 1.67 -20.07
C GLN A 507 28.01 0.29 -19.47
N LEU A 508 28.44 0.25 -18.22
CA LEU A 508 28.67 -1.00 -17.50
C LEU A 508 27.34 -1.77 -17.28
N GLN A 509 26.23 -1.05 -17.08
CA GLN A 509 24.92 -1.67 -16.90
C GLN A 509 24.51 -2.55 -18.08
N HIS A 510 24.82 -2.16 -19.31
CA HIS A 510 24.53 -2.98 -20.51
C HIS A 510 25.27 -4.32 -20.42
N TYR A 511 26.55 -4.33 -20.13
CA TYR A 511 27.34 -5.55 -20.02
C TYR A 511 26.97 -6.39 -18.79
N LEU A 512 26.45 -5.78 -17.74
CA LEU A 512 25.87 -6.51 -16.58
C LEU A 512 24.61 -7.29 -16.96
N GLN A 513 23.78 -6.77 -17.86
CA GLN A 513 22.59 -7.48 -18.33
C GLN A 513 22.92 -8.74 -19.17
N GLU A 514 24.07 -8.74 -19.83
CA GLU A 514 24.50 -9.81 -20.72
C GLU A 514 25.58 -10.71 -20.09
N VAL A 515 25.95 -10.44 -18.81
CA VAL A 515 27.02 -11.20 -18.15
C VAL A 515 26.57 -12.65 -17.93
N ASN A 516 27.45 -13.56 -18.33
CA ASN A 516 27.31 -14.99 -18.06
C ASN A 516 28.71 -15.58 -17.82
N PHE A 517 28.92 -16.16 -16.64
CA PHE A 517 30.17 -16.82 -16.27
C PHE A 517 29.91 -17.90 -15.23
N HIS A 518 30.89 -18.81 -15.06
CA HIS A 518 30.81 -19.87 -14.06
C HIS A 518 31.82 -19.60 -12.94
N ILE A 519 31.35 -19.73 -11.68
CA ILE A 519 32.18 -19.63 -10.50
C ILE A 519 31.84 -20.74 -9.51
N ALA A 520 32.84 -21.49 -9.04
CA ALA A 520 32.66 -22.66 -8.15
C ALA A 520 31.60 -23.67 -8.64
N GLY A 521 31.47 -23.85 -9.96
CA GLY A 521 30.50 -24.76 -10.59
C GLY A 521 29.06 -24.24 -10.67
N GLU A 522 28.81 -22.96 -10.33
CA GLU A 522 27.53 -22.28 -10.45
C GLU A 522 27.56 -21.27 -11.62
N GLU A 523 26.53 -21.25 -12.43
CA GLU A 523 26.33 -20.24 -13.47
C GLU A 523 25.80 -18.94 -12.83
N VAL A 524 26.44 -17.82 -13.15
CA VAL A 524 26.04 -16.48 -12.74
C VAL A 524 25.62 -15.69 -13.98
N ALA A 525 24.33 -15.47 -14.10
CA ALA A 525 23.68 -14.69 -15.14
C ALA A 525 22.49 -13.91 -14.55
N PHE A 526 22.04 -12.88 -15.27
CA PHE A 526 20.86 -12.11 -14.88
C PHE A 526 19.76 -12.21 -15.94
N ASP A 527 18.52 -12.35 -15.49
CA ASP A 527 17.34 -12.29 -16.36
C ASP A 527 17.06 -10.85 -16.82
N ALA A 528 16.08 -10.66 -17.70
CA ALA A 528 15.64 -9.34 -18.18
C ALA A 528 15.20 -8.41 -17.04
N LYS A 529 14.82 -8.97 -15.87
CA LYS A 529 14.45 -8.23 -14.66
C LYS A 529 15.64 -8.00 -13.72
N GLY A 530 16.85 -8.45 -14.06
CA GLY A 530 18.07 -8.32 -13.23
C GLY A 530 18.12 -9.27 -12.05
N ASN A 531 17.37 -10.37 -12.09
CA ASN A 531 17.40 -11.40 -11.08
C ASN A 531 18.38 -12.50 -11.45
N SER A 532 18.97 -13.13 -10.46
CA SER A 532 19.77 -14.35 -10.62
C SER A 532 18.91 -15.56 -10.93
N VAL A 533 19.53 -16.60 -11.48
CA VAL A 533 18.90 -17.90 -11.75
C VAL A 533 18.31 -18.49 -10.47
N PRO A 534 17.03 -18.98 -10.50
CA PRO A 534 16.30 -19.37 -9.27
C PRO A 534 16.59 -20.81 -8.84
N TYR A 535 17.73 -21.07 -8.24
CA TYR A 535 18.08 -22.34 -7.62
C TYR A 535 18.02 -22.27 -6.10
N TYR A 536 17.31 -23.22 -5.46
CA TYR A 536 17.24 -23.36 -3.99
C TYR A 536 17.50 -24.80 -3.58
N ASP A 537 18.37 -25.00 -2.58
CA ASP A 537 18.48 -26.26 -1.85
C ASP A 537 17.33 -26.36 -0.82
N ILE A 538 16.77 -27.56 -0.65
CA ILE A 538 15.77 -27.83 0.39
C ILE A 538 16.50 -28.41 1.61
N ILE A 539 16.41 -27.70 2.73
CA ILE A 539 17.10 -28.01 3.96
C ILE A 539 16.11 -28.53 5.00
N ASN A 540 16.47 -29.62 5.65
CA ASN A 540 15.77 -30.17 6.80
C ASN A 540 16.66 -30.16 8.04
N TRP A 541 16.11 -29.78 9.20
CA TRP A 541 16.84 -29.70 10.46
C TRP A 541 16.78 -31.03 11.17
N GLN A 542 17.91 -31.73 11.24
CA GLN A 542 18.04 -33.06 11.81
C GLN A 542 18.88 -33.01 13.07
N ARG A 543 18.79 -34.05 13.86
CA ARG A 543 19.57 -34.21 15.10
C ARG A 543 20.97 -34.72 14.79
N GLY A 544 21.98 -33.91 15.09
CA GLY A 544 23.37 -34.31 15.01
C GLY A 544 23.81 -35.25 16.14
N THR A 545 24.99 -35.75 16.00
CA THR A 545 25.58 -36.74 16.97
C THR A 545 25.71 -36.21 18.40
N GLU A 546 25.94 -34.92 18.56
CA GLU A 546 26.03 -34.21 19.85
C GLU A 546 24.69 -33.66 20.34
N GLY A 547 23.59 -33.95 19.63
CA GLY A 547 22.25 -33.45 19.93
C GLY A 547 21.97 -32.04 19.46
N ASN A 548 22.90 -31.39 18.78
CA ASN A 548 22.74 -30.12 18.06
C ASN A 548 21.87 -30.28 16.79
N ILE A 549 21.48 -29.18 16.16
CA ILE A 549 20.77 -29.19 14.87
C ILE A 549 21.79 -29.22 13.73
N GLU A 550 21.67 -30.24 12.88
CA GLU A 550 22.38 -30.31 11.58
C GLU A 550 21.48 -29.95 10.43
N PHE A 551 21.99 -29.14 9.50
CA PHE A 551 21.28 -28.66 8.30
C PHE A 551 21.51 -29.61 7.12
N VAL A 552 20.60 -30.55 6.92
CA VAL A 552 20.74 -31.60 5.90
C VAL A 552 20.02 -31.22 4.62
N ASN A 553 20.70 -31.34 3.45
CA ASN A 553 20.07 -31.15 2.16
C ASN A 553 19.22 -32.37 1.81
N VAL A 554 17.93 -32.17 1.59
CA VAL A 554 16.94 -33.21 1.25
C VAL A 554 16.28 -33.01 -0.11
N GLY A 555 16.72 -32.03 -0.87
CA GLY A 555 16.15 -31.77 -2.19
C GLY A 555 16.60 -30.46 -2.85
N LEU A 556 16.02 -30.18 -3.99
CA LEU A 556 16.33 -29.04 -4.83
C LEU A 556 15.05 -28.45 -5.42
N PHE A 557 14.97 -27.13 -5.50
CA PHE A 557 14.02 -26.41 -6.35
C PHE A 557 14.78 -25.71 -7.48
N ASP A 558 14.39 -25.99 -8.72
CA ASP A 558 14.95 -25.42 -9.93
C ASP A 558 13.85 -24.68 -10.72
N GLY A 559 13.77 -23.37 -10.53
CA GLY A 559 12.75 -22.53 -11.15
C GLY A 559 12.94 -22.28 -12.65
N THR A 560 13.96 -22.90 -13.29
CA THR A 560 14.15 -22.85 -14.75
C THR A 560 13.39 -23.97 -15.46
N LYS A 561 12.94 -24.99 -14.72
CA LYS A 561 12.22 -26.14 -15.25
C LYS A 561 10.75 -25.85 -15.47
N THR A 562 10.10 -26.75 -16.19
CA THR A 562 8.66 -26.69 -16.47
C THR A 562 7.85 -26.90 -15.18
N ILE A 563 6.65 -26.29 -15.15
CA ILE A 563 5.74 -26.37 -13.99
C ILE A 563 5.45 -27.84 -13.65
N GLY A 564 5.75 -28.23 -12.42
CA GLY A 564 5.59 -29.60 -11.90
C GLY A 564 6.89 -30.41 -11.84
N GLU A 565 7.96 -30.01 -12.53
CA GLU A 565 9.29 -30.64 -12.49
C GLU A 565 10.31 -29.82 -11.68
N GLU A 566 9.91 -28.68 -11.16
CA GLU A 566 10.76 -27.70 -10.47
C GLU A 566 11.20 -28.21 -9.10
N LEU A 567 10.38 -29.04 -8.43
CA LEU A 567 10.58 -29.48 -7.06
C LEU A 567 11.03 -30.94 -6.99
N LEU A 568 12.28 -31.17 -6.60
CA LEU A 568 12.86 -32.50 -6.41
C LEU A 568 13.13 -32.74 -4.92
N ILE A 569 12.41 -33.67 -4.29
CA ILE A 569 12.50 -33.95 -2.83
C ILE A 569 12.81 -35.43 -2.58
N GLN A 570 13.77 -35.69 -1.70
CA GLN A 570 14.12 -37.00 -1.18
C GLN A 570 13.33 -37.25 0.12
N LYS A 571 12.09 -37.72 -0.02
CA LYS A 571 11.14 -37.90 1.12
C LYS A 571 11.68 -38.76 2.24
N ASP A 572 12.40 -39.80 1.90
CA ASP A 572 12.93 -40.77 2.86
C ASP A 572 14.02 -40.20 3.77
N ARG A 573 14.58 -39.04 3.44
CA ARG A 573 15.62 -38.36 4.22
C ARG A 573 15.09 -37.28 5.13
N ILE A 574 13.77 -36.99 5.12
CA ILE A 574 13.19 -35.92 5.91
C ILE A 574 12.82 -36.41 7.31
N MET A 575 13.24 -35.69 8.35
CA MET A 575 12.77 -35.86 9.70
C MET A 575 11.71 -34.80 10.02
N TRP A 576 10.61 -35.21 10.65
CA TRP A 576 9.47 -34.33 10.95
C TRP A 576 9.38 -33.96 12.43
N ALA A 577 8.83 -32.76 12.73
CA ALA A 577 8.68 -32.27 14.12
C ALA A 577 7.47 -32.90 14.87
N GLY A 578 6.49 -33.47 14.17
CA GLY A 578 5.28 -34.01 14.79
C GLY A 578 4.24 -34.48 13.76
N HIS A 579 3.05 -34.83 14.28
CA HIS A 579 1.94 -35.25 13.42
C HIS A 579 1.29 -34.05 12.73
N GLN A 580 1.03 -34.23 11.48
CA GLN A 580 0.33 -33.28 10.62
C GLN A 580 -1.18 -33.39 10.86
N ILE A 581 -1.85 -32.23 10.92
CA ILE A 581 -3.32 -32.16 11.00
C ILE A 581 -3.83 -31.60 9.66
N ASP A 582 -4.64 -32.37 8.96
CA ASP A 582 -5.30 -31.93 7.74
C ASP A 582 -6.43 -30.94 8.03
N CYS A 583 -6.57 -29.95 7.16
CA CYS A 583 -7.69 -29.01 7.18
C CYS A 583 -8.81 -29.52 6.28
N THR A 584 -10.00 -29.68 6.83
CA THR A 584 -11.24 -29.82 6.06
C THR A 584 -11.89 -28.47 5.88
N ILE A 585 -12.16 -28.08 4.62
CA ILE A 585 -12.86 -26.84 4.32
C ILE A 585 -14.30 -26.98 4.85
N CYS A 586 -14.71 -26.04 5.70
CA CYS A 586 -16.09 -26.00 6.15
C CYS A 586 -17.03 -25.77 4.94
N PRO A 587 -18.23 -26.42 4.92
CA PRO A 587 -19.24 -26.11 3.93
C PRO A 587 -19.57 -24.61 3.88
N GLU A 588 -20.13 -24.12 2.77
CA GLU A 588 -20.37 -22.68 2.55
C GLU A 588 -21.20 -21.99 3.65
N ASP A 589 -22.12 -22.73 4.27
CA ASP A 589 -22.98 -22.24 5.37
C ASP A 589 -22.30 -22.32 6.76
N PHE A 590 -21.08 -22.81 6.83
CA PHE A 590 -20.34 -23.01 8.08
C PHE A 590 -18.99 -22.28 8.05
N TRP A 591 -18.44 -22.00 9.23
CA TRP A 591 -17.11 -21.49 9.42
C TRP A 591 -16.47 -22.13 10.66
N SER A 592 -15.15 -22.04 10.80
CA SER A 592 -14.49 -22.67 11.94
C SER A 592 -14.82 -21.96 13.25
N ASN A 593 -15.02 -22.71 14.34
CA ASN A 593 -15.10 -22.14 15.69
C ASN A 593 -13.79 -21.44 16.08
N ASN A 594 -13.78 -20.69 17.21
CA ASN A 594 -12.58 -19.97 17.68
C ASN A 594 -11.39 -20.91 17.90
N ASP A 595 -11.63 -22.13 18.34
CA ASP A 595 -10.62 -23.16 18.57
C ASP A 595 -10.24 -23.92 17.31
N ARG A 596 -10.92 -23.67 16.18
CA ARG A 596 -10.70 -24.30 14.87
C ARG A 596 -10.77 -25.83 14.87
N THR A 597 -11.58 -26.37 15.78
CA THR A 597 -11.79 -27.82 15.95
C THR A 597 -13.04 -28.34 15.28
N ALA A 598 -14.00 -27.46 14.97
CA ALA A 598 -15.27 -27.81 14.38
C ALA A 598 -15.83 -26.70 13.50
N CYS A 599 -16.66 -27.08 12.51
CA CYS A 599 -17.42 -26.14 11.71
C CYS A 599 -18.72 -25.76 12.42
N ILE A 600 -18.90 -24.48 12.73
CA ILE A 600 -20.14 -23.91 13.28
C ILE A 600 -20.91 -23.18 12.19
N ALA A 601 -22.22 -23.16 12.27
CA ALA A 601 -23.06 -22.47 11.29
C ALA A 601 -22.78 -20.97 11.31
N LYS A 602 -22.60 -20.37 10.14
CA LYS A 602 -22.47 -18.91 9.99
C LYS A 602 -23.75 -18.24 10.45
N LYS A 603 -23.61 -17.11 11.14
CA LYS A 603 -24.76 -16.30 11.56
C LYS A 603 -25.40 -15.66 10.33
N VAL A 604 -26.68 -15.94 10.12
CA VAL A 604 -27.43 -15.31 9.03
C VAL A 604 -27.87 -13.92 9.47
N GLU A 605 -27.41 -12.88 8.76
CA GLU A 605 -27.77 -11.49 9.03
C GLU A 605 -28.56 -10.91 7.85
N TYR A 606 -29.56 -10.13 8.18
CA TYR A 606 -30.39 -9.32 7.29
C TYR A 606 -30.88 -8.10 8.10
N LEU A 607 -31.52 -7.12 7.49
CA LEU A 607 -32.06 -5.97 8.21
C LEU A 607 -33.20 -6.42 9.16
N THR A 608 -32.84 -6.67 10.41
CA THR A 608 -33.74 -7.16 11.49
C THR A 608 -34.36 -5.98 12.23
N PHE A 609 -35.26 -6.31 13.18
CA PHE A 609 -35.78 -5.33 14.14
C PHE A 609 -34.78 -5.06 15.27
N ASP A 610 -33.54 -4.74 14.89
CA ASP A 610 -32.54 -4.17 15.80
C ASP A 610 -32.80 -2.66 16.01
N SER A 611 -31.87 -1.96 16.66
CA SER A 611 -32.00 -0.53 16.93
C SER A 611 -32.25 0.29 15.64
N LEU A 612 -31.58 -0.07 14.54
CA LEU A 612 -31.72 0.60 13.23
C LEU A 612 -33.05 0.27 12.57
N GLY A 613 -33.42 -1.02 12.51
CA GLY A 613 -34.69 -1.48 11.93
C GLY A 613 -35.88 -0.95 12.68
N ILE A 614 -35.85 -0.90 14.04
CA ILE A 614 -36.90 -0.29 14.86
C ILE A 614 -37.03 1.20 14.56
N ALA A 615 -35.90 1.95 14.47
CA ALA A 615 -35.94 3.37 14.15
C ALA A 615 -36.57 3.64 12.77
N LEU A 616 -36.20 2.88 11.74
CA LEU A 616 -36.80 2.98 10.40
C LEU A 616 -38.29 2.64 10.42
N THR A 617 -38.69 1.60 11.16
CA THR A 617 -40.10 1.21 11.33
C THR A 617 -40.92 2.31 11.98
N VAL A 618 -40.43 2.88 13.09
CA VAL A 618 -41.10 3.96 13.81
C VAL A 618 -41.26 5.19 12.91
N MET A 619 -40.16 5.60 12.22
CA MET A 619 -40.19 6.73 11.28
C MET A 619 -41.21 6.50 10.14
N SER A 620 -41.31 5.28 9.60
CA SER A 620 -42.26 4.92 8.58
C SER A 620 -43.71 5.03 9.06
N VAL A 621 -44.02 4.45 10.23
CA VAL A 621 -45.36 4.49 10.82
C VAL A 621 -45.77 5.91 11.21
N VAL A 622 -44.86 6.67 11.85
CA VAL A 622 -45.09 8.09 12.19
C VAL A 622 -45.33 8.92 10.93
N GLY A 623 -44.55 8.70 9.86
CA GLY A 623 -44.71 9.39 8.57
C GLY A 623 -46.08 9.09 7.93
N ALA A 624 -46.48 7.81 7.93
CA ALA A 624 -47.80 7.39 7.43
C ALA A 624 -48.96 7.99 8.25
N CYS A 625 -48.88 7.92 9.59
CA CYS A 625 -49.90 8.50 10.47
C CYS A 625 -49.98 10.04 10.29
N PHE A 626 -48.84 10.71 10.19
CA PHE A 626 -48.81 12.17 9.98
C PHE A 626 -49.40 12.54 8.61
N THR A 627 -49.10 11.78 7.55
CA THR A 627 -49.67 11.98 6.22
C THR A 627 -51.20 11.77 6.23
N LEU A 628 -51.70 10.74 6.94
CA LEU A 628 -53.15 10.49 7.09
C LEU A 628 -53.81 11.61 7.89
N ALA A 629 -53.15 12.14 8.93
CA ALA A 629 -53.69 13.29 9.70
C ALA A 629 -53.78 14.53 8.81
N VAL A 630 -52.78 14.80 7.98
CA VAL A 630 -52.83 15.92 7.01
C VAL A 630 -53.94 15.68 5.98
N CYS A 631 -54.12 14.44 5.51
CA CYS A 631 -55.22 14.05 4.62
C CYS A 631 -56.57 14.32 5.26
N GLY A 632 -56.77 13.97 6.55
CA GLY A 632 -57.95 14.28 7.34
C GLY A 632 -58.21 15.79 7.44
N VAL A 633 -57.20 16.59 7.74
CA VAL A 633 -57.32 18.04 7.77
C VAL A 633 -57.81 18.60 6.42
N PHE A 634 -57.21 18.14 5.33
CA PHE A 634 -57.61 18.55 3.98
C PHE A 634 -59.05 18.09 3.61
N PHE A 635 -59.43 16.93 4.07
CA PHE A 635 -60.78 16.41 3.87
C PHE A 635 -61.83 17.21 4.64
N CYS A 636 -61.62 17.49 5.93
CA CYS A 636 -62.51 18.29 6.74
C CYS A 636 -62.65 19.72 6.20
N HIS A 637 -61.54 20.29 5.69
CA HIS A 637 -61.51 21.65 5.16
C HIS A 637 -61.60 21.76 3.64
N ARG A 638 -62.12 20.71 2.94
CA ARG A 638 -62.16 20.61 1.47
C ARG A 638 -62.87 21.78 0.77
N HIS A 639 -63.78 22.47 1.44
CA HIS A 639 -64.55 23.60 0.92
C HIS A 639 -63.84 24.94 1.06
N THR A 640 -62.73 24.99 1.78
CA THR A 640 -61.96 26.25 2.01
C THR A 640 -61.22 26.73 0.73
N ALA A 641 -60.95 28.04 0.68
CA ALA A 641 -60.33 28.65 -0.45
C ALA A 641 -58.95 28.01 -0.83
N ILE A 642 -58.10 27.72 0.19
CA ILE A 642 -56.76 27.18 -0.02
C ILE A 642 -56.80 25.75 -0.62
N VAL A 643 -57.71 24.89 -0.19
CA VAL A 643 -57.82 23.51 -0.67
C VAL A 643 -58.36 23.48 -2.10
N ARG A 644 -59.35 24.34 -2.45
CA ARG A 644 -59.90 24.44 -3.80
C ARG A 644 -58.95 25.02 -4.82
N VAL A 645 -58.22 26.06 -4.46
CA VAL A 645 -57.20 26.71 -5.33
C VAL A 645 -56.07 25.77 -5.65
N ASN A 646 -55.71 24.91 -4.73
CA ASN A 646 -54.58 23.97 -4.85
C ASN A 646 -54.92 22.63 -5.59
N ASN A 647 -55.97 22.55 -6.37
CA ASN A 647 -56.45 21.34 -7.01
C ASN A 647 -56.56 20.18 -6.02
N SER A 648 -57.69 20.09 -5.32
CA SER A 648 -57.91 19.16 -4.22
C SER A 648 -57.69 17.69 -4.63
N GLU A 649 -58.10 17.31 -5.87
CA GLU A 649 -57.92 15.93 -6.35
C GLU A 649 -56.42 15.55 -6.38
N LEU A 650 -55.58 16.35 -7.02
CA LEU A 650 -54.15 16.05 -7.10
C LEU A 650 -53.48 16.04 -5.71
N SER A 651 -53.94 16.90 -4.80
CA SER A 651 -53.38 16.94 -3.44
C SER A 651 -53.72 15.65 -2.69
N PHE A 652 -54.94 15.10 -2.85
CA PHE A 652 -55.30 13.80 -2.27
C PHE A 652 -54.53 12.64 -2.90
N PHE A 653 -54.31 12.66 -4.22
CA PHE A 653 -53.47 11.64 -4.86
C PHE A 653 -51.99 11.68 -4.38
N ILE A 654 -51.40 12.87 -4.19
CA ILE A 654 -50.04 13.01 -3.64
C ILE A 654 -50.01 12.47 -2.19
N LEU A 655 -50.97 12.85 -1.33
CA LEU A 655 -51.03 12.35 0.04
C LEU A 655 -51.20 10.83 0.10
N PHE A 656 -52.06 10.28 -0.76
CA PHE A 656 -52.22 8.83 -0.87
C PHE A 656 -50.93 8.15 -1.32
N ALA A 657 -50.24 8.68 -2.37
CA ALA A 657 -48.97 8.15 -2.84
C ALA A 657 -47.90 8.25 -1.74
N LEU A 658 -47.80 9.36 -1.00
CA LEU A 658 -46.89 9.53 0.12
C LEU A 658 -47.15 8.53 1.27
N THR A 659 -48.42 8.27 1.60
CA THR A 659 -48.78 7.25 2.59
C THR A 659 -48.25 5.88 2.15
N LEU A 660 -48.45 5.54 0.86
CA LEU A 660 -47.94 4.28 0.30
C LEU A 660 -46.37 4.27 0.28
N CYS A 661 -45.69 5.40 0.00
CA CYS A 661 -44.24 5.48 0.09
C CYS A 661 -43.72 5.18 1.50
N PHE A 662 -44.35 5.76 2.54
CA PHE A 662 -44.00 5.44 3.93
C PHE A 662 -44.25 3.97 4.28
N LEU A 663 -45.36 3.37 3.86
CA LEU A 663 -45.64 1.96 4.08
C LEU A 663 -44.73 1.04 3.26
N CYS A 664 -44.32 1.46 2.07
CA CYS A 664 -43.40 0.70 1.21
C CYS A 664 -42.01 0.51 1.84
N SER A 665 -41.52 1.49 2.66
CA SER A 665 -40.23 1.35 3.35
C SER A 665 -40.22 0.18 4.35
N LEU A 666 -41.39 -0.28 4.85
CA LEU A 666 -41.50 -1.45 5.70
C LEU A 666 -41.17 -2.77 4.98
N LEU A 667 -41.32 -2.82 3.66
CA LEU A 667 -40.98 -4.00 2.84
C LEU A 667 -39.49 -4.32 2.83
N PHE A 668 -38.64 -3.36 3.21
CA PHE A 668 -37.17 -3.50 3.28
C PHE A 668 -36.73 -4.14 4.60
N ILE A 669 -37.63 -4.21 5.62
CA ILE A 669 -37.28 -4.72 6.94
C ILE A 669 -37.78 -6.17 7.05
N GLY A 670 -36.90 -7.05 7.55
CA GLY A 670 -37.20 -8.47 7.70
C GLY A 670 -36.44 -9.35 6.69
N LYS A 671 -36.60 -10.67 6.86
CA LYS A 671 -35.90 -11.65 6.03
C LYS A 671 -36.27 -11.53 4.55
N PRO A 672 -35.31 -11.31 3.63
CA PRO A 672 -35.61 -11.27 2.21
C PRO A 672 -36.21 -12.60 1.71
N THR A 673 -37.37 -12.51 1.05
CA THR A 673 -38.00 -13.62 0.36
C THR A 673 -38.10 -13.29 -1.13
N TYR A 674 -38.36 -14.29 -1.96
CA TYR A 674 -38.47 -14.08 -3.41
C TYR A 674 -39.53 -13.00 -3.75
N TRP A 675 -40.70 -13.09 -3.12
CA TRP A 675 -41.76 -12.11 -3.32
C TRP A 675 -41.44 -10.73 -2.73
N SER A 676 -40.83 -10.68 -1.56
CA SER A 676 -40.47 -9.37 -0.98
C SER A 676 -39.39 -8.65 -1.81
N CYS A 677 -38.42 -9.37 -2.40
CA CYS A 677 -37.41 -8.80 -3.27
C CYS A 677 -37.98 -8.21 -4.56
N MET A 678 -38.94 -8.93 -5.20
CA MET A 678 -39.63 -8.40 -6.37
C MET A 678 -40.50 -7.18 -6.02
N LEU A 679 -41.23 -7.27 -4.91
CA LEU A 679 -42.23 -6.26 -4.54
C LEU A 679 -41.57 -4.96 -4.06
N ARG A 680 -40.48 -5.01 -3.26
CA ARG A 680 -39.90 -3.80 -2.65
C ARG A 680 -39.42 -2.79 -3.70
N HIS A 681 -38.68 -3.22 -4.72
CA HIS A 681 -38.13 -2.33 -5.74
C HIS A 681 -39.22 -1.88 -6.76
N THR A 682 -40.15 -2.75 -7.14
CA THR A 682 -41.22 -2.40 -8.09
C THR A 682 -42.30 -1.53 -7.47
N ALA A 683 -42.76 -1.86 -6.25
CA ALA A 683 -43.74 -1.04 -5.55
C ALA A 683 -43.20 0.36 -5.28
N PHE A 684 -41.99 0.45 -4.74
CA PHE A 684 -41.31 1.71 -4.51
C PHE A 684 -41.28 2.57 -5.77
N SER A 685 -40.74 2.02 -6.86
CA SER A 685 -40.52 2.79 -8.10
C SER A 685 -41.82 3.26 -8.75
N ILE A 686 -42.87 2.45 -8.74
CA ILE A 686 -44.17 2.80 -9.29
C ILE A 686 -44.85 3.88 -8.43
N ILE A 687 -44.81 3.73 -7.08
CA ILE A 687 -45.45 4.68 -6.16
C ILE A 687 -44.73 6.05 -6.23
N PHE A 688 -43.39 6.07 -6.29
CA PHE A 688 -42.64 7.33 -6.44
C PHE A 688 -42.89 7.97 -7.80
N SER A 689 -42.90 7.22 -8.89
CA SER A 689 -43.23 7.74 -10.21
C SER A 689 -44.63 8.36 -10.23
N LEU A 690 -45.61 7.72 -9.56
CA LEU A 690 -46.98 8.25 -9.40
C LEU A 690 -46.94 9.59 -8.60
N CYS A 691 -46.23 9.63 -7.49
CA CYS A 691 -46.09 10.85 -6.69
C CYS A 691 -45.50 12.01 -7.49
N ILE A 692 -44.33 11.78 -8.17
CA ILE A 692 -43.68 12.80 -8.96
C ILE A 692 -44.55 13.20 -10.17
N SER A 693 -45.24 12.26 -10.81
CA SER A 693 -46.16 12.55 -11.92
C SER A 693 -47.34 13.44 -11.49
N CYS A 694 -47.87 13.24 -10.25
CA CYS A 694 -48.87 14.14 -9.70
C CYS A 694 -48.33 15.53 -9.42
N ILE A 695 -47.06 15.65 -8.92
CA ILE A 695 -46.42 16.94 -8.70
C ILE A 695 -46.14 17.61 -10.06
N LEU A 696 -45.68 16.87 -11.07
CA LEU A 696 -45.48 17.34 -12.44
C LEU A 696 -46.76 17.87 -13.06
N GLY A 697 -47.89 17.10 -12.95
CA GLY A 697 -49.21 17.55 -13.39
C GLY A 697 -49.61 18.88 -12.72
N LYS A 698 -49.33 19.00 -11.43
CA LYS A 698 -49.60 20.21 -10.66
C LYS A 698 -48.77 21.40 -11.15
N THR A 699 -47.48 21.16 -11.41
CA THR A 699 -46.55 22.18 -11.92
C THR A 699 -46.95 22.67 -13.32
N LEU A 700 -47.36 21.75 -14.18
CA LEU A 700 -47.86 22.08 -15.52
C LEU A 700 -49.13 22.97 -15.47
N VAL A 701 -50.03 22.68 -14.53
CA VAL A 701 -51.23 23.55 -14.34
C VAL A 701 -50.87 24.93 -13.89
N VAL A 702 -49.96 25.06 -12.95
CA VAL A 702 -49.44 26.36 -12.47
C VAL A 702 -48.81 27.13 -13.65
N LEU A 703 -47.93 26.46 -14.41
CA LEU A 703 -47.28 27.08 -15.56
C LEU A 703 -48.27 27.50 -16.66
N ALA A 704 -49.24 26.64 -16.99
CA ALA A 704 -50.28 26.95 -18.00
C ALA A 704 -51.25 28.03 -17.57
N ALA A 705 -51.64 28.09 -16.30
CA ALA A 705 -52.50 29.15 -15.77
C ALA A 705 -51.86 30.55 -15.95
N PHE A 706 -50.55 30.64 -15.88
CA PHE A 706 -49.81 31.88 -16.09
C PHE A 706 -49.48 32.17 -17.54
N THR A 707 -49.25 31.16 -18.38
CA THR A 707 -49.00 31.36 -19.84
C THR A 707 -50.28 31.79 -20.54
N ALA A 708 -51.45 31.37 -20.03
CA ALA A 708 -52.76 31.79 -20.52
C ALA A 708 -53.12 33.28 -20.21
N THR A 709 -52.37 33.96 -19.35
CA THR A 709 -52.54 35.41 -19.12
C THR A 709 -51.97 36.29 -20.26
N ARG A 710 -51.25 35.71 -21.23
CA ARG A 710 -50.82 36.39 -22.44
C ARG A 710 -51.92 36.33 -23.50
N PRO A 711 -52.32 37.44 -24.12
CA PRO A 711 -53.39 37.46 -25.11
C PRO A 711 -52.97 36.64 -26.35
N GLY A 712 -53.78 35.66 -26.74
CA GLY A 712 -53.59 34.86 -27.96
C GLY A 712 -53.35 33.36 -27.79
N HIS A 713 -53.20 32.82 -26.58
CA HIS A 713 -52.94 31.42 -26.38
C HIS A 713 -54.02 30.69 -25.58
N ASN A 714 -54.79 29.82 -26.25
CA ASN A 714 -55.85 28.97 -25.65
C ASN A 714 -55.31 27.71 -24.98
N ILE A 715 -54.16 27.76 -24.28
CA ILE A 715 -53.49 26.61 -23.64
C ILE A 715 -54.35 26.03 -22.50
N MET A 716 -55.20 26.82 -21.87
CA MET A 716 -56.03 26.39 -20.76
C MET A 716 -57.15 25.40 -21.16
N LYS A 717 -57.58 25.41 -22.43
CA LYS A 717 -58.49 24.39 -22.99
C LYS A 717 -57.82 22.99 -23.08
N TRP A 718 -56.50 22.92 -23.22
CA TRP A 718 -55.76 21.68 -23.37
C TRP A 718 -55.29 21.05 -22.03
N LEU A 719 -55.38 21.77 -20.92
CA LEU A 719 -54.96 21.25 -19.58
C LEU A 719 -56.14 21.09 -18.60
N GLY A 720 -57.27 20.66 -19.09
CA GLY A 720 -58.43 20.28 -18.25
C GLY A 720 -58.17 19.07 -17.33
N PRO A 721 -59.02 18.82 -16.34
CA PRO A 721 -58.82 17.72 -15.38
C PRO A 721 -58.63 16.34 -16.01
N LYS A 722 -59.26 16.11 -17.19
CA LYS A 722 -59.11 14.85 -17.94
C LYS A 722 -57.67 14.69 -18.48
N GLN A 723 -57.10 15.73 -19.07
CA GLN A 723 -55.75 15.67 -19.60
C GLN A 723 -54.68 15.54 -18.50
N GLN A 724 -54.90 16.16 -17.34
CA GLN A 724 -54.04 16.03 -16.18
C GLN A 724 -53.96 14.56 -15.71
N ARG A 725 -55.15 13.90 -15.59
CA ARG A 725 -55.21 12.47 -15.26
C ARG A 725 -54.50 11.62 -16.31
N THR A 726 -54.71 11.94 -17.62
CA THR A 726 -54.04 11.21 -18.71
C THR A 726 -52.54 11.33 -18.62
N ILE A 727 -51.93 12.54 -18.38
CA ILE A 727 -50.48 12.75 -18.22
C ILE A 727 -49.95 11.91 -17.03
N ILE A 728 -50.61 11.96 -15.87
CA ILE A 728 -50.22 11.19 -14.68
C ILE A 728 -50.24 9.71 -14.97
N PHE A 729 -51.33 9.22 -15.57
CA PHE A 729 -51.47 7.80 -15.94
C PHE A 729 -50.43 7.38 -16.97
N SER A 730 -50.17 8.18 -18.01
CA SER A 730 -49.19 7.86 -19.03
C SER A 730 -47.76 7.81 -18.44
N CYS A 731 -47.36 8.80 -17.64
CA CYS A 731 -46.05 8.82 -17.00
C CYS A 731 -45.87 7.63 -16.03
N THR A 732 -46.91 7.27 -15.25
CA THR A 732 -46.86 6.13 -14.34
C THR A 732 -46.88 4.81 -15.13
N LEU A 733 -47.62 4.72 -16.22
CA LEU A 733 -47.68 3.53 -17.09
C LEU A 733 -46.35 3.18 -17.69
N VAL A 734 -45.58 4.18 -18.13
CA VAL A 734 -44.20 3.99 -18.63
C VAL A 734 -43.36 3.32 -17.54
N GLN A 735 -43.43 3.78 -16.29
CA GLN A 735 -42.71 3.13 -15.18
C GLN A 735 -43.15 1.69 -14.95
N VAL A 736 -44.47 1.44 -15.00
CA VAL A 736 -45.01 0.07 -14.88
C VAL A 736 -44.48 -0.85 -15.99
N VAL A 737 -44.43 -0.37 -17.23
CA VAL A 737 -43.85 -1.11 -18.38
C VAL A 737 -42.34 -1.41 -18.15
N ILE A 738 -41.58 -0.44 -17.70
CA ILE A 738 -40.17 -0.65 -17.39
C ILE A 738 -39.98 -1.69 -16.27
N CYS A 739 -40.76 -1.60 -15.20
CA CYS A 739 -40.75 -2.59 -14.11
C CYS A 739 -41.20 -3.98 -14.58
N ALA A 740 -42.25 -4.07 -15.43
CA ALA A 740 -42.70 -5.33 -15.99
C ALA A 740 -41.65 -5.99 -16.88
N ALA A 741 -40.99 -5.21 -17.75
CA ALA A 741 -39.89 -5.71 -18.57
C ALA A 741 -38.72 -6.23 -17.70
N TRP A 742 -38.37 -5.49 -16.63
CA TRP A 742 -37.36 -5.95 -15.67
C TRP A 742 -37.74 -7.26 -14.97
N LEU A 743 -38.99 -7.39 -14.50
CA LEU A 743 -39.46 -8.62 -13.84
C LEU A 743 -39.52 -9.83 -14.77
N ILE A 744 -39.71 -9.62 -16.09
CA ILE A 744 -39.74 -10.70 -17.09
C ILE A 744 -38.32 -11.16 -17.44
N ASP A 745 -37.40 -10.22 -17.65
CA ASP A 745 -36.05 -10.49 -18.11
C ASP A 745 -35.12 -11.01 -16.98
N ALA A 746 -35.04 -10.28 -15.87
CA ALA A 746 -34.15 -10.58 -14.76
C ALA A 746 -34.75 -10.15 -13.41
N PRO A 747 -35.70 -10.96 -12.85
CA PRO A 747 -36.36 -10.58 -11.60
C PRO A 747 -35.39 -10.52 -10.40
N PRO A 748 -35.56 -9.59 -9.47
CA PRO A 748 -34.82 -9.57 -8.22
C PRO A 748 -35.07 -10.82 -7.38
N PHE A 749 -34.01 -11.38 -6.78
CA PHE A 749 -34.10 -12.61 -5.98
C PHE A 749 -33.26 -12.52 -4.71
N PRO A 750 -33.61 -13.28 -3.65
CA PRO A 750 -32.80 -13.33 -2.44
C PRO A 750 -31.46 -14.04 -2.71
N SER A 751 -30.35 -13.39 -2.42
CA SER A 751 -28.98 -13.91 -2.56
C SER A 751 -28.34 -14.05 -1.20
N ARG A 752 -27.52 -15.09 -1.03
CA ARG A 752 -26.71 -15.31 0.16
C ARG A 752 -25.26 -14.88 -0.16
N ASN A 753 -24.80 -13.84 0.49
CA ASN A 753 -23.46 -13.33 0.30
C ASN A 753 -22.59 -13.61 1.53
N ALA A 754 -21.56 -14.41 1.35
CA ALA A 754 -20.57 -14.78 2.38
C ALA A 754 -19.22 -14.08 2.20
N GLN A 755 -19.10 -13.15 1.25
CA GLN A 755 -17.80 -12.52 0.89
C GLN A 755 -17.42 -11.36 1.80
N TYR A 756 -18.39 -10.71 2.46
CA TYR A 756 -18.12 -9.54 3.31
C TYR A 756 -17.49 -9.90 4.65
N GLU A 757 -17.89 -10.99 5.26
CA GLU A 757 -17.37 -11.44 6.55
C GLU A 757 -17.39 -12.98 6.64
N HIS A 758 -16.26 -13.58 7.06
CA HIS A 758 -16.12 -15.04 7.10
C HIS A 758 -17.09 -15.73 8.07
N SER A 759 -17.50 -15.04 9.15
CA SER A 759 -18.35 -15.58 10.21
C SER A 759 -19.85 -15.43 9.96
N LYS A 760 -20.26 -14.68 8.91
CA LYS A 760 -21.64 -14.31 8.67
C LYS A 760 -22.04 -14.55 7.21
N ILE A 761 -23.32 -14.85 7.01
CA ILE A 761 -23.97 -14.85 5.70
C ILE A 761 -24.96 -13.69 5.68
N ILE A 762 -24.71 -12.72 4.83
CA ILE A 762 -25.63 -11.61 4.61
C ILE A 762 -26.67 -12.07 3.58
N VAL A 763 -27.95 -12.04 3.96
CA VAL A 763 -29.03 -12.29 3.02
C VAL A 763 -29.55 -10.96 2.48
N GLU A 764 -29.32 -10.74 1.21
CA GLU A 764 -29.66 -9.50 0.50
C GLU A 764 -30.51 -9.79 -0.73
N CYS A 765 -31.22 -8.78 -1.23
CA CYS A 765 -31.94 -8.90 -2.50
C CYS A 765 -31.02 -8.51 -3.66
N SER A 766 -30.58 -9.49 -4.44
CA SER A 766 -29.90 -9.23 -5.70
C SER A 766 -30.89 -8.63 -6.71
N VAL A 767 -30.49 -7.54 -7.36
CA VAL A 767 -31.32 -6.83 -8.34
C VAL A 767 -31.48 -7.57 -9.69
N GLY A 768 -30.84 -8.73 -9.86
CA GLY A 768 -30.82 -9.47 -11.12
C GLY A 768 -30.01 -8.76 -12.20
N SER A 769 -30.60 -7.76 -12.84
CA SER A 769 -29.91 -6.91 -13.83
C SER A 769 -29.62 -5.52 -13.27
N SER A 770 -28.33 -5.18 -13.11
CA SER A 770 -27.92 -3.84 -12.68
C SER A 770 -28.37 -2.76 -13.67
N LEU A 771 -28.33 -3.05 -14.99
CA LEU A 771 -28.77 -2.10 -16.01
C LEU A 771 -30.26 -1.77 -15.87
N ALA A 772 -31.13 -2.80 -15.69
CA ALA A 772 -32.56 -2.60 -15.53
C ALA A 772 -32.89 -1.81 -14.26
N PHE A 773 -32.20 -2.10 -13.14
CA PHE A 773 -32.34 -1.32 -11.90
C PHE A 773 -32.00 0.16 -12.10
N TRP A 774 -30.87 0.46 -12.75
CA TRP A 774 -30.52 1.84 -13.04
C TRP A 774 -31.44 2.52 -14.06
N CYS A 775 -32.05 1.79 -15.00
CA CYS A 775 -33.10 2.32 -15.89
C CYS A 775 -34.35 2.72 -15.12
N VAL A 776 -34.80 1.89 -14.17
CA VAL A 776 -35.94 2.17 -13.29
C VAL A 776 -35.71 3.46 -12.47
N LEU A 777 -34.55 3.59 -11.83
CA LEU A 777 -34.18 4.79 -11.07
C LEU A 777 -33.94 6.00 -11.98
N GLY A 778 -33.35 5.79 -13.14
CA GLY A 778 -33.07 6.82 -14.12
C GLY A 778 -34.32 7.50 -14.66
N TYR A 779 -35.41 6.73 -14.88
CA TYR A 779 -36.69 7.30 -15.31
C TYR A 779 -37.32 8.17 -14.21
N ILE A 780 -37.25 7.75 -12.94
CA ILE A 780 -37.70 8.56 -11.80
C ILE A 780 -36.87 9.86 -11.70
N GLY A 781 -35.54 9.74 -11.89
CA GLY A 781 -34.64 10.90 -11.93
C GLY A 781 -34.97 11.87 -13.07
N LEU A 782 -35.29 11.35 -14.26
CA LEU A 782 -35.73 12.16 -15.40
C LEU A 782 -37.02 12.92 -15.10
N GLN A 783 -38.03 12.23 -14.53
CA GLN A 783 -39.29 12.87 -14.12
C GLN A 783 -39.07 13.96 -13.07
N ALA A 784 -38.20 13.69 -12.07
CA ALA A 784 -37.87 14.65 -11.01
C ALA A 784 -37.12 15.88 -11.58
N CYS A 785 -36.19 15.66 -12.49
CA CYS A 785 -35.45 16.74 -13.16
C CYS A 785 -36.40 17.61 -13.98
N LEU A 786 -37.29 17.00 -14.77
CA LEU A 786 -38.30 17.73 -15.54
C LEU A 786 -39.23 18.53 -14.62
N CYS A 787 -39.70 17.95 -13.53
CA CYS A 787 -40.52 18.64 -12.54
C CYS A 787 -39.80 19.83 -11.91
N PHE A 788 -38.50 19.63 -11.54
CA PHE A 788 -37.66 20.69 -10.98
C PHE A 788 -37.48 21.85 -11.95
N VAL A 789 -37.14 21.58 -13.22
CA VAL A 789 -36.93 22.62 -14.26
C VAL A 789 -38.21 23.41 -14.48
N LEU A 790 -39.35 22.74 -14.63
CA LEU A 790 -40.63 23.41 -14.83
C LEU A 790 -41.06 24.25 -13.61
N ALA A 791 -40.86 23.72 -12.38
CA ALA A 791 -41.13 24.44 -11.16
C ALA A 791 -40.19 25.65 -10.97
N PHE A 792 -38.91 25.48 -11.34
CA PHE A 792 -37.92 26.56 -11.33
C PHE A 792 -38.23 27.69 -12.29
N LEU A 793 -38.69 27.37 -13.50
CA LEU A 793 -39.17 28.35 -14.47
C LEU A 793 -40.42 29.10 -13.97
N ALA A 794 -41.29 28.39 -13.26
CA ALA A 794 -42.51 28.95 -12.68
C ALA A 794 -42.29 29.79 -11.39
N ARG A 795 -41.10 29.77 -10.79
CA ARG A 795 -40.80 30.47 -9.50
C ARG A 795 -40.89 31.99 -9.53
N ASN A 796 -40.64 32.59 -10.70
CA ASN A 796 -40.56 34.03 -10.88
C ASN A 796 -41.92 34.69 -11.24
N LEU A 797 -42.99 33.89 -11.18
CA LEU A 797 -44.31 34.37 -11.51
C LEU A 797 -44.87 35.31 -10.41
N PRO A 798 -45.46 36.48 -10.77
CA PRO A 798 -45.99 37.43 -9.81
C PRO A 798 -47.29 36.88 -9.21
N GLY A 799 -47.41 36.94 -7.88
CA GLY A 799 -48.59 36.56 -7.13
C GLY A 799 -48.28 35.85 -5.84
N ASN A 800 -49.20 35.87 -4.87
CA ASN A 800 -49.02 35.24 -3.57
C ASN A 800 -48.97 33.68 -3.60
N PHE A 801 -48.77 33.10 -4.84
CA PHE A 801 -48.64 31.66 -5.01
C PHE A 801 -47.21 31.17 -4.75
N ASN A 802 -46.89 30.98 -3.51
CA ASN A 802 -45.64 30.34 -3.09
C ASN A 802 -45.53 28.84 -3.51
N GLU A 803 -46.55 28.29 -4.20
CA GLU A 803 -46.61 26.85 -4.49
C GLU A 803 -45.45 26.40 -5.40
N ALA A 804 -45.16 27.16 -6.47
CA ALA A 804 -44.00 26.85 -7.34
C ALA A 804 -42.66 26.86 -6.58
N LYS A 805 -42.50 27.80 -5.65
CA LYS A 805 -41.33 27.85 -4.76
C LYS A 805 -41.22 26.65 -3.86
N PHE A 806 -42.33 26.23 -3.24
CA PHE A 806 -42.36 25.03 -2.38
C PHE A 806 -42.09 23.74 -3.18
N ILE A 807 -42.65 23.62 -4.40
CA ILE A 807 -42.38 22.50 -5.30
C ILE A 807 -40.90 22.51 -5.72
N THR A 808 -40.33 23.65 -6.10
CA THR A 808 -38.90 23.75 -6.44
C THR A 808 -38.01 23.29 -5.27
N PHE A 809 -38.30 23.78 -4.06
CA PHE A 809 -37.54 23.41 -2.88
C PHE A 809 -37.67 21.93 -2.51
N SER A 810 -38.90 21.38 -2.64
CA SER A 810 -39.13 19.96 -2.39
C SER A 810 -38.41 19.06 -3.39
N MET A 811 -38.36 19.46 -4.67
CA MET A 811 -37.62 18.73 -5.72
C MET A 811 -36.10 18.87 -5.56
N LEU A 812 -35.61 19.98 -5.02
CA LEU A 812 -34.21 20.15 -4.68
C LEU A 812 -33.79 19.17 -3.57
N ILE A 813 -34.59 19.09 -2.47
CA ILE A 813 -34.33 18.13 -1.38
C ILE A 813 -34.40 16.70 -1.92
N PHE A 814 -35.40 16.36 -2.73
CA PHE A 814 -35.52 15.06 -3.34
C PHE A 814 -34.27 14.71 -4.16
N SER A 815 -33.84 15.60 -5.05
CA SER A 815 -32.64 15.40 -5.88
C SER A 815 -31.35 15.28 -5.06
N ALA A 816 -31.21 16.07 -3.98
CA ALA A 816 -30.07 15.98 -3.09
C ALA A 816 -30.00 14.63 -2.34
N VAL A 817 -31.14 14.14 -1.83
CA VAL A 817 -31.23 12.82 -1.18
C VAL A 817 -30.83 11.70 -2.15
N TRP A 818 -31.36 11.71 -3.38
CA TRP A 818 -31.09 10.67 -4.36
C TRP A 818 -29.67 10.75 -4.94
N LEU A 819 -29.09 11.95 -5.04
CA LEU A 819 -27.68 12.12 -5.41
C LEU A 819 -26.73 11.56 -4.33
N ALA A 820 -27.07 11.77 -3.06
CA ALA A 820 -26.32 11.20 -1.93
C ALA A 820 -26.53 9.68 -1.78
N PHE A 821 -27.72 9.18 -2.19
CA PHE A 821 -28.04 7.76 -2.16
C PHE A 821 -27.09 6.93 -3.04
N ILE A 822 -26.73 7.38 -4.24
CA ILE A 822 -25.94 6.61 -5.21
C ILE A 822 -24.60 6.15 -4.61
N PRO A 823 -23.71 7.06 -4.13
CA PRO A 823 -22.44 6.63 -3.54
C PRO A 823 -22.64 5.85 -2.24
N ALA A 824 -23.63 6.18 -1.42
CA ALA A 824 -23.93 5.47 -0.19
C ALA A 824 -24.38 4.03 -0.44
N TYR A 825 -25.24 3.80 -1.44
CA TYR A 825 -25.72 2.48 -1.83
C TYR A 825 -24.60 1.59 -2.39
N ILE A 826 -23.73 2.15 -3.25
CA ILE A 826 -22.61 1.41 -3.86
C ILE A 826 -21.55 1.03 -2.81
N SER A 827 -21.33 1.88 -1.81
CA SER A 827 -20.32 1.65 -0.77
C SER A 827 -20.79 0.82 0.42
N SER A 828 -22.09 0.59 0.56
CA SER A 828 -22.64 -0.12 1.71
C SER A 828 -22.78 -1.62 1.45
N PRO A 829 -22.33 -2.51 2.36
CA PRO A 829 -22.57 -3.93 2.24
C PRO A 829 -24.06 -4.30 2.51
N GLY A 830 -24.54 -5.27 1.80
CA GLY A 830 -25.82 -5.94 1.81
C GLY A 830 -26.96 -5.40 2.71
N ASN A 831 -26.98 -5.74 4.01
CA ASN A 831 -28.02 -5.30 4.94
C ASN A 831 -28.05 -3.77 5.18
N TYR A 832 -26.90 -3.10 5.11
CA TYR A 832 -26.82 -1.63 5.19
C TYR A 832 -27.30 -0.96 3.90
N ALA A 833 -27.19 -1.62 2.73
CA ALA A 833 -27.75 -1.11 1.49
C ALA A 833 -29.27 -1.01 1.56
N ASP A 834 -29.96 -2.04 2.11
CA ASP A 834 -31.41 -2.03 2.37
C ASP A 834 -31.81 -0.88 3.33
N ALA A 835 -31.00 -0.62 4.37
CA ALA A 835 -31.23 0.48 5.29
C ALA A 835 -31.05 1.86 4.63
N VAL A 836 -30.04 2.03 3.80
CA VAL A 836 -29.76 3.27 3.03
C VAL A 836 -30.91 3.55 2.05
N GLU A 837 -31.44 2.52 1.38
CA GLU A 837 -32.57 2.65 0.46
C GLU A 837 -33.85 3.04 1.22
N SER A 838 -34.15 2.37 2.33
CA SER A 838 -35.27 2.72 3.20
C SER A 838 -35.16 4.16 3.75
N PHE A 839 -33.96 4.57 4.17
CA PHE A 839 -33.69 5.95 4.61
C PHE A 839 -33.91 6.98 3.51
N ALA A 840 -33.45 6.72 2.28
CA ALA A 840 -33.65 7.62 1.15
C ALA A 840 -35.15 7.79 0.80
N ILE A 841 -35.92 6.70 0.87
CA ILE A 841 -37.38 6.72 0.70
C ILE A 841 -38.05 7.60 1.76
N LEU A 842 -37.74 7.37 3.03
CA LEU A 842 -38.30 8.14 4.16
C LEU A 842 -37.92 9.62 4.08
N ALA A 843 -36.65 9.93 3.87
CA ALA A 843 -36.15 11.32 3.78
C ALA A 843 -36.80 12.10 2.64
N SER A 844 -36.92 11.46 1.47
CA SER A 844 -37.62 12.03 0.31
C SER A 844 -39.10 12.26 0.57
N SER A 845 -39.77 11.27 1.18
CA SER A 845 -41.20 11.36 1.51
C SER A 845 -41.48 12.44 2.55
N PHE A 846 -40.71 12.55 3.62
CA PHE A 846 -40.79 13.64 4.57
C PHE A 846 -40.49 15.00 3.94
N GLY A 847 -39.47 15.10 3.09
CA GLY A 847 -39.15 16.32 2.36
C GLY A 847 -40.34 16.82 1.52
N LEU A 848 -40.98 15.90 0.76
CA LEU A 848 -42.17 16.22 -0.02
C LEU A 848 -43.37 16.61 0.88
N LEU A 849 -43.62 15.84 1.94
CA LEU A 849 -44.70 16.09 2.85
C LEU A 849 -44.59 17.46 3.54
N PHE A 850 -43.45 17.75 4.16
CA PHE A 850 -43.24 19.00 4.88
C PHE A 850 -43.23 20.20 3.94
N CYS A 851 -42.54 20.15 2.81
CA CYS A 851 -42.45 21.29 1.90
C CYS A 851 -43.80 21.60 1.24
N LEU A 852 -44.57 20.59 0.82
CA LEU A 852 -45.81 20.82 0.06
C LEU A 852 -47.02 21.03 0.95
N PHE A 853 -47.12 20.37 2.11
CA PHE A 853 -48.32 20.33 2.90
C PHE A 853 -48.24 21.03 4.28
N ALA A 854 -47.09 21.07 4.92
CA ALA A 854 -46.98 21.72 6.24
C ALA A 854 -47.36 23.22 6.21
N PRO A 855 -46.85 24.02 5.20
CA PRO A 855 -47.26 25.45 5.16
C PRO A 855 -48.76 25.65 4.97
N LYS A 856 -49.41 24.73 4.19
CA LYS A 856 -50.84 24.77 3.93
C LYS A 856 -51.63 24.39 5.16
N SER A 857 -51.26 23.32 5.83
CA SER A 857 -51.87 22.86 7.07
C SER A 857 -51.75 23.91 8.18
N TYR A 858 -50.59 24.57 8.26
CA TYR A 858 -50.36 25.70 9.19
C TYR A 858 -51.36 26.83 8.97
N ILE A 859 -51.61 27.23 7.71
CA ILE A 859 -52.57 28.28 7.36
C ILE A 859 -54.00 27.81 7.68
N ILE A 860 -54.36 26.55 7.37
CA ILE A 860 -55.69 26.02 7.62
C ILE A 860 -56.04 25.98 9.13
N LEU A 861 -55.07 25.50 9.96
CA LEU A 861 -55.29 25.24 11.37
C LEU A 861 -55.02 26.46 12.30
N LEU A 862 -53.90 27.19 12.01
CA LEU A 862 -53.43 28.19 12.94
C LEU A 862 -53.63 29.64 12.47
N LYS A 863 -53.94 29.88 11.18
CA LYS A 863 -54.24 31.21 10.64
C LYS A 863 -55.39 31.19 9.67
N PRO A 864 -56.64 30.80 10.13
CA PRO A 864 -57.80 30.68 9.25
C PRO A 864 -58.22 32.03 8.59
N GLU A 865 -57.91 33.15 9.23
CA GLU A 865 -58.11 34.50 8.67
C GLU A 865 -57.44 34.72 7.30
N LYS A 866 -56.28 34.05 7.10
CA LYS A 866 -55.57 34.12 5.79
C LYS A 866 -56.12 33.16 4.74
N ASN A 867 -57.09 32.29 5.09
CA ASN A 867 -57.68 31.30 4.18
C ASN A 867 -58.88 31.87 3.40
N THR A 868 -58.71 33.05 2.83
CA THR A 868 -59.74 33.79 2.01
C THR A 868 -59.24 33.94 0.57
N LYS A 869 -60.19 33.93 -0.38
CA LYS A 869 -59.85 34.11 -1.81
C LYS A 869 -59.11 35.44 -2.05
N GLN A 870 -59.41 36.53 -1.34
CA GLN A 870 -58.80 37.82 -1.47
C GLN A 870 -57.33 37.83 -1.07
N HIS A 871 -57.00 37.20 0.05
CA HIS A 871 -55.63 37.11 0.51
C HIS A 871 -54.77 36.20 -0.35
N LEU A 872 -55.32 35.12 -0.91
CA LEU A 872 -54.61 34.19 -1.80
C LEU A 872 -54.39 34.77 -3.20
N MET A 873 -55.23 35.70 -3.69
CA MET A 873 -55.11 36.33 -4.98
C MET A 873 -54.37 37.68 -4.99
N GLY A 874 -53.81 38.10 -3.86
CA GLY A 874 -52.90 39.26 -3.81
C GLY A 874 -53.54 40.66 -3.98
N LYS A 875 -54.84 40.79 -3.77
CA LYS A 875 -55.46 42.11 -3.61
C LYS A 875 -55.37 42.55 -2.14
N GLU A 876 -54.30 43.18 -1.77
CA GLU A 876 -54.28 44.07 -0.62
C GLU A 876 -55.20 45.24 -0.92
N LYS A 877 -56.17 45.49 -0.01
CA LYS A 877 -56.86 46.75 0.03
C LYS A 877 -55.80 47.84 0.32
N LYS A 878 -55.67 48.82 -0.59
CA LYS A 878 -55.17 50.12 -0.25
C LYS A 878 -56.01 50.73 0.90
#